data_3d2bcbe3861d56a9bd2e9f0237b837f3
#
_entry.id   3d2bcbe3861d56a9bd2e9f0237b837f3
#
_cell.length_a   1.000
_cell.length_b   1.000
_cell.length_c   1.000
_cell.angle_alpha   90.00
_cell.angle_beta   90.00
_cell.angle_gamma   90.00
#
_symmetry.space_group_name_H-M   'P 1'
#
loop_
_entity.id
_entity.type
_entity.pdbx_description
1 polymer ?
#
loop_
_entity_poly.entity_id
_entity_poly.type
_entity_poly.pdbx_seq_one_letter_code
_entity_poly.pdbx_strand_id
1 'polypeptide(L)'
;MTNDALQNPKHSVDGPRALGDETPLYSGSVHYFRLARSAWRPALEALRALGAHFVDTAVPWNVHEKDAGRFDFGDDNPRLDVATFIELAADLGLRTILRFGPTLAAGLPFDGIPERVVWDESCMSRTRSGAPRLVAPLPAAYPAPSHASRAFQDHAAVFLRAAAERIAPLAGPGGPVALAIVGDEHRPAVLPEGSARGDHHPDAIAQYRRFLKNRYRNVAALRRIHGAEATFEGVEPPSDDGLADPDTLGARLDFIEAQEAIVEGAFYRYRSVLDKHGLRGTAKLCELSDPRSRAVVDPLRMARVAGGVSLEIRAEASEQGLRAVAARVSSEGSRAAVRDEPVFVSKAYSGFPADASPRSDADDLFVAMTALAYGARGIGIHEVVQRDRWIGAPIDAHGRTRKSAEQWRRLFAALTRTRHPMLRRVADVRIAVPRMLMRLGFLTSAAAFSPNARTVEPLAEALETDADPTRGALSEARDFVAALERCLERARVPYAFVPAEGLEKKAAEAAWTIVVCPGALDVALMSAVSQRLLVGEAVSVGPRAPERDGHLVPTTARLPSLQHPKVPLVLPRGPATLSELVATALDALDVARLPAEPEVVRTTLHVDPDGRPRSLFVLNPGSDEVRATVSVPRATRAHDGMSGENVVVTGGTAALTVPARTVRLLALDTDS
;
A
#
# COMPACT_ATOMS: atom_id res chain seq x y z
N MET A 1 16.70 9.68 23.56
CA MET A 1 16.46 10.70 22.54
C MET A 1 14.99 11.04 22.60
N THR A 2 14.68 12.28 22.86
CA THR A 2 13.40 12.83 23.27
C THR A 2 12.38 12.79 22.13
N ASN A 3 11.11 12.61 22.50
CA ASN A 3 9.91 12.50 21.65
C ASN A 3 9.67 13.72 20.71
N ASP A 4 10.43 14.81 20.84
CA ASP A 4 10.34 16.01 20.00
C ASP A 4 10.72 15.76 18.54
N ALA A 5 11.53 14.76 18.24
CA ALA A 5 11.91 14.42 16.87
C ALA A 5 10.76 13.77 16.07
N LEU A 6 9.78 13.16 16.76
CA LEU A 6 8.61 12.54 16.13
C LEU A 6 7.45 13.53 15.95
N GLN A 7 7.42 14.61 16.75
CA GLN A 7 6.32 15.61 16.70
C GLN A 7 6.59 16.77 15.73
N ASN A 8 7.85 17.03 15.37
CA ASN A 8 8.16 18.13 14.45
C ASN A 8 9.47 17.83 13.67
N PRO A 9 9.42 17.07 12.57
CA PRO A 9 10.58 16.91 11.72
C PRO A 9 10.83 18.26 11.01
N LYS A 10 11.77 19.06 11.55
CA LYS A 10 12.25 20.30 10.91
C LYS A 10 13.04 20.06 9.62
N HIS A 11 13.11 18.82 9.15
CA HIS A 11 13.73 18.48 7.88
C HIS A 11 12.64 17.99 6.93
N SER A 12 12.45 18.72 5.84
CA SER A 12 11.70 18.24 4.69
C SER A 12 12.30 16.91 4.27
N VAL A 13 11.52 15.87 4.38
CA VAL A 13 11.91 14.57 3.91
C VAL A 13 11.70 14.61 2.41
N ASP A 14 12.80 14.67 1.64
CA ASP A 14 12.73 14.64 0.19
C ASP A 14 12.20 13.28 -0.25
N GLY A 15 10.92 13.26 -0.59
CA GLY A 15 10.25 12.15 -1.24
C GLY A 15 10.64 12.07 -2.73
N PRO A 16 9.88 11.35 -3.55
CA PRO A 16 10.14 11.19 -5.00
C PRO A 16 10.27 12.48 -5.81
N ARG A 17 9.93 13.65 -5.27
CA ARG A 17 10.26 14.96 -5.87
C ARG A 17 11.75 15.15 -6.17
N ALA A 18 12.64 14.50 -5.41
CA ALA A 18 14.08 14.53 -5.68
C ALA A 18 14.48 13.86 -7.01
N LEU A 19 13.55 13.16 -7.69
CA LEU A 19 13.81 12.51 -8.98
C LEU A 19 13.73 13.47 -10.18
N GLY A 20 13.31 14.72 -9.96
CA GLY A 20 12.92 15.64 -11.04
C GLY A 20 11.56 15.24 -11.62
N ASP A 21 10.65 16.19 -11.80
CA ASP A 21 9.24 15.96 -12.18
C ASP A 21 9.04 15.29 -13.55
N GLU A 22 10.08 15.04 -14.32
CA GLU A 22 9.97 14.65 -15.73
C GLU A 22 10.30 13.17 -16.02
N THR A 23 11.00 12.45 -15.13
CA THR A 23 11.38 11.06 -15.42
C THR A 23 10.33 10.08 -14.91
N PRO A 24 9.59 9.39 -15.81
CA PRO A 24 8.58 8.42 -15.40
C PRO A 24 9.17 7.28 -14.57
N LEU A 25 8.53 6.94 -13.45
CA LEU A 25 8.93 5.80 -12.60
C LEU A 25 8.57 4.46 -13.26
N TYR A 26 9.17 4.16 -14.41
CA TYR A 26 9.04 2.88 -15.09
C TYR A 26 10.28 2.05 -14.81
N SER A 27 10.12 0.94 -14.11
CA SER A 27 11.23 0.10 -13.65
C SER A 27 11.01 -1.39 -13.91
N GLY A 28 12.07 -2.17 -13.71
CA GLY A 28 11.98 -3.62 -13.67
C GLY A 28 13.06 -4.21 -12.77
N SER A 29 12.73 -5.32 -12.09
CA SER A 29 13.66 -5.94 -11.14
C SER A 29 14.69 -6.83 -11.84
N VAL A 30 15.97 -6.49 -11.69
CA VAL A 30 17.13 -7.26 -12.14
C VAL A 30 18.05 -7.46 -10.95
N HIS A 31 18.10 -8.67 -10.42
CA HIS A 31 18.91 -8.98 -9.24
C HIS A 31 20.31 -9.44 -9.64
N TYR A 32 21.31 -8.51 -9.55
CA TYR A 32 22.71 -8.76 -9.95
C TYR A 32 23.29 -10.04 -9.34
N PHE A 33 23.04 -10.28 -8.05
CA PHE A 33 23.57 -11.43 -7.31
C PHE A 33 23.03 -12.79 -7.76
N ARG A 34 21.93 -12.81 -8.53
CA ARG A 34 21.32 -14.04 -9.09
C ARG A 34 21.79 -14.36 -10.51
N LEU A 35 22.34 -13.38 -11.20
CA LEU A 35 22.79 -13.53 -12.58
C LEU A 35 24.29 -13.77 -12.66
N ALA A 36 24.72 -14.50 -13.69
CA ALA A 36 26.12 -14.45 -14.07
C ALA A 36 26.50 -13.03 -14.48
N ARG A 37 27.72 -12.57 -14.15
CA ARG A 37 28.17 -11.20 -14.47
C ARG A 37 28.08 -10.90 -15.98
N SER A 38 28.31 -11.88 -16.83
CA SER A 38 28.17 -11.77 -18.30
C SER A 38 26.73 -11.51 -18.76
N ALA A 39 25.73 -11.85 -17.93
CA ALA A 39 24.31 -11.63 -18.23
C ALA A 39 23.79 -10.24 -17.77
N TRP A 40 24.56 -9.47 -16.98
CA TRP A 40 24.13 -8.16 -16.50
C TRP A 40 23.83 -7.19 -17.64
N ARG A 41 24.79 -7.00 -18.54
CA ARG A 41 24.64 -6.09 -19.68
C ARG A 41 23.45 -6.47 -20.57
N PRO A 42 23.32 -7.72 -21.08
CA PRO A 42 22.17 -8.09 -21.90
C PRO A 42 20.83 -7.93 -21.20
N ALA A 43 20.74 -8.22 -19.88
CA ALA A 43 19.51 -8.05 -19.11
C ALA A 43 19.13 -6.57 -18.95
N LEU A 44 20.10 -5.70 -18.69
CA LEU A 44 19.87 -4.26 -18.58
C LEU A 44 19.52 -3.61 -19.93
N GLU A 45 20.17 -4.02 -21.02
CA GLU A 45 19.85 -3.57 -22.38
C GLU A 45 18.42 -4.00 -22.76
N ALA A 46 18.03 -5.24 -22.47
CA ALA A 46 16.68 -5.72 -22.68
C ALA A 46 15.65 -4.91 -21.85
N LEU A 47 15.92 -4.65 -20.58
CA LEU A 47 15.07 -3.81 -19.73
C LEU A 47 14.92 -2.39 -20.30
N ARG A 48 16.04 -1.79 -20.73
CA ARG A 48 16.02 -0.45 -21.36
C ARG A 48 15.18 -0.44 -22.63
N ALA A 49 15.28 -1.49 -23.44
CA ALA A 49 14.49 -1.65 -24.68
C ALA A 49 12.99 -1.81 -24.44
N LEU A 50 12.57 -2.26 -23.24
CA LEU A 50 11.15 -2.23 -22.85
C LEU A 50 10.62 -0.81 -22.61
N GLY A 51 11.49 0.19 -22.48
CA GLY A 51 11.12 1.57 -22.15
C GLY A 51 11.23 1.90 -20.66
N ALA A 52 11.88 1.06 -19.86
CA ALA A 52 12.17 1.38 -18.47
C ALA A 52 13.21 2.50 -18.35
N HIS A 53 13.08 3.32 -17.33
CA HIS A 53 14.03 4.36 -16.94
C HIS A 53 14.87 3.97 -15.73
N PHE A 54 14.40 2.95 -15.00
CA PHE A 54 15.04 2.48 -13.78
C PHE A 54 15.21 0.97 -13.77
N VAL A 55 16.33 0.53 -13.22
CA VAL A 55 16.50 -0.84 -12.77
C VAL A 55 16.27 -0.91 -11.26
N ASP A 56 15.48 -1.88 -10.82
CA ASP A 56 15.23 -2.17 -9.42
C ASP A 56 16.06 -3.39 -9.01
N THR A 57 16.83 -3.30 -7.92
CA THR A 57 17.60 -4.42 -7.42
C THR A 57 17.69 -4.43 -5.90
N ALA A 58 17.71 -5.64 -5.32
CA ALA A 58 17.90 -5.81 -3.89
C ALA A 58 19.39 -5.84 -3.51
N VAL A 59 19.69 -5.37 -2.30
CA VAL A 59 20.98 -5.52 -1.63
C VAL A 59 20.76 -6.40 -0.40
N PRO A 60 20.83 -7.75 -0.53
CA PRO A 60 20.43 -8.66 0.52
C PRO A 60 21.53 -8.85 1.56
N TRP A 61 21.13 -8.78 2.83
CA TRP A 61 22.06 -8.93 3.95
C TRP A 61 22.70 -10.32 3.98
N ASN A 62 21.90 -11.40 3.92
CA ASN A 62 22.40 -12.79 3.96
C ASN A 62 23.25 -13.21 2.77
N VAL A 63 23.18 -12.47 1.67
CA VAL A 63 24.00 -12.73 0.47
C VAL A 63 25.38 -12.07 0.58
N HIS A 64 25.42 -10.89 1.17
CA HIS A 64 26.65 -10.10 1.30
C HIS A 64 27.44 -10.44 2.55
N GLU A 65 26.80 -10.91 3.64
CA GLU A 65 27.53 -11.27 4.87
C GLU A 65 28.11 -12.68 4.76
N LYS A 66 29.42 -12.75 4.81
CA LYS A 66 30.19 -14.03 4.83
C LYS A 66 30.32 -14.58 6.25
N ASP A 67 30.73 -13.72 7.15
CA ASP A 67 30.87 -13.97 8.58
C ASP A 67 30.29 -12.77 9.33
N ALA A 68 30.06 -12.90 10.63
CA ALA A 68 29.49 -11.85 11.45
C ALA A 68 30.22 -10.50 11.27
N GLY A 69 29.55 -9.53 10.63
CA GLY A 69 30.09 -8.19 10.38
C GLY A 69 31.16 -8.12 9.27
N ARG A 70 31.41 -9.18 8.52
CA ARG A 70 32.30 -9.19 7.35
C ARG A 70 31.47 -9.36 6.07
N PHE A 71 31.53 -8.35 5.22
CA PHE A 71 30.73 -8.29 4.01
C PHE A 71 31.60 -8.38 2.75
N ASP A 72 31.03 -8.99 1.71
CA ASP A 72 31.60 -9.04 0.37
C ASP A 72 30.70 -8.22 -0.59
N PHE A 73 31.23 -7.14 -1.11
CA PHE A 73 30.60 -6.33 -2.14
C PHE A 73 31.36 -6.41 -3.49
N GLY A 74 31.87 -7.60 -3.81
CA GLY A 74 32.55 -7.86 -5.06
C GLY A 74 34.06 -8.11 -4.94
N ASP A 75 34.60 -7.99 -3.72
CA ASP A 75 36.04 -8.15 -3.48
C ASP A 75 36.50 -9.63 -3.63
N ASP A 76 35.67 -10.57 -3.16
CA ASP A 76 35.94 -12.00 -3.28
C ASP A 76 35.04 -12.65 -4.36
N ASN A 77 33.79 -12.23 -4.47
CA ASN A 77 32.84 -12.72 -5.48
C ASN A 77 32.38 -11.59 -6.40
N PRO A 78 32.89 -11.51 -7.64
CA PRO A 78 32.54 -10.44 -8.58
C PRO A 78 31.05 -10.33 -8.92
N ARG A 79 30.23 -11.36 -8.63
CA ARG A 79 28.77 -11.32 -8.80
C ARG A 79 28.09 -10.44 -7.73
N LEU A 80 28.76 -10.15 -6.61
CA LEU A 80 28.25 -9.34 -5.52
C LEU A 80 28.63 -7.86 -5.65
N ASP A 81 29.33 -7.47 -6.72
CA ASP A 81 29.76 -6.10 -6.97
C ASP A 81 28.59 -5.23 -7.42
N VAL A 82 27.83 -4.77 -6.42
CA VAL A 82 26.68 -3.89 -6.62
C VAL A 82 27.07 -2.54 -7.22
N ALA A 83 28.27 -2.03 -6.88
CA ALA A 83 28.73 -0.73 -7.39
C ALA A 83 28.94 -0.80 -8.91
N THR A 84 29.70 -1.78 -9.42
CA THR A 84 29.86 -1.99 -10.86
C THR A 84 28.54 -2.26 -11.57
N PHE A 85 27.57 -2.95 -10.93
CA PHE A 85 26.26 -3.15 -11.51
C PHE A 85 25.50 -1.81 -11.69
N ILE A 86 25.56 -0.92 -10.69
CA ILE A 86 24.93 0.42 -10.74
C ILE A 86 25.58 1.27 -11.84
N GLU A 87 26.91 1.27 -11.91
CA GLU A 87 27.65 1.99 -12.95
C GLU A 87 27.30 1.50 -14.36
N LEU A 88 27.25 0.19 -14.55
CA LEU A 88 26.83 -0.43 -15.82
C LEU A 88 25.39 -0.03 -16.20
N ALA A 89 24.48 0.00 -15.24
CA ALA A 89 23.11 0.45 -15.47
C ALA A 89 23.09 1.93 -15.91
N ALA A 90 23.89 2.78 -15.26
CA ALA A 90 24.01 4.20 -15.61
C ALA A 90 24.57 4.41 -17.03
N ASP A 91 25.60 3.66 -17.41
CA ASP A 91 26.17 3.67 -18.77
C ASP A 91 25.14 3.32 -19.85
N LEU A 92 24.14 2.49 -19.49
CA LEU A 92 23.04 2.11 -20.37
C LEU A 92 21.84 3.06 -20.27
N GLY A 93 21.95 4.17 -19.54
CA GLY A 93 20.89 5.16 -19.36
C GLY A 93 19.77 4.73 -18.42
N LEU A 94 20.04 3.81 -17.49
CA LEU A 94 19.15 3.39 -16.43
C LEU A 94 19.62 3.94 -15.09
N ARG A 95 18.73 4.60 -14.33
CA ARG A 95 18.99 4.91 -12.93
C ARG A 95 18.59 3.72 -12.04
N THR A 96 19.13 3.61 -10.85
CA THR A 96 18.92 2.46 -9.99
C THR A 96 18.00 2.77 -8.82
N ILE A 97 17.06 1.85 -8.57
CA ILE A 97 16.27 1.75 -7.34
C ILE A 97 16.88 0.62 -6.52
N LEU A 98 17.35 0.93 -5.31
CA LEU A 98 17.93 -0.05 -4.41
C LEU A 98 16.94 -0.44 -3.32
N ARG A 99 16.81 -1.75 -3.07
CA ARG A 99 16.03 -2.29 -1.96
C ARG A 99 16.96 -2.76 -0.85
N PHE A 100 16.85 -2.10 0.29
CA PHE A 100 17.63 -2.46 1.48
C PHE A 100 16.76 -3.21 2.48
N GLY A 101 17.37 -4.22 3.15
CA GLY A 101 16.75 -4.88 4.30
C GLY A 101 16.50 -3.94 5.50
N PRO A 102 16.33 -4.53 6.70
CA PRO A 102 16.83 -5.87 7.07
C PRO A 102 16.09 -7.06 6.48
N THR A 103 14.79 -6.93 6.22
CA THR A 103 13.97 -7.97 5.57
C THR A 103 13.76 -7.63 4.11
N LEU A 104 13.87 -8.63 3.23
CA LEU A 104 13.73 -8.49 1.78
C LEU A 104 12.90 -9.62 1.19
N ALA A 105 11.72 -9.28 0.72
CA ALA A 105 10.82 -10.19 0.03
C ALA A 105 11.26 -10.50 -1.41
N ALA A 106 12.48 -10.97 -1.57
CA ALA A 106 13.07 -11.32 -2.87
C ALA A 106 13.17 -12.84 -3.09
N GLY A 107 12.41 -13.65 -2.36
CA GLY A 107 12.48 -15.12 -2.42
C GLY A 107 13.84 -15.65 -1.93
N LEU A 108 14.40 -15.05 -0.92
CA LEU A 108 15.62 -15.45 -0.24
C LEU A 108 15.30 -16.28 1.01
N PRO A 109 16.20 -17.18 1.43
CA PRO A 109 16.08 -17.82 2.73
C PRO A 109 15.96 -16.78 3.84
N PHE A 110 15.08 -17.02 4.79
CA PHE A 110 14.87 -16.16 5.97
C PHE A 110 14.59 -14.68 5.63
N ASP A 111 13.92 -14.44 4.50
CA ASP A 111 13.65 -13.09 3.98
C ASP A 111 14.92 -12.21 3.91
N GLY A 112 16.05 -12.81 3.56
CA GLY A 112 17.32 -12.11 3.39
C GLY A 112 18.10 -11.82 4.67
N ILE A 113 17.64 -12.30 5.83
CA ILE A 113 18.35 -12.17 7.10
C ILE A 113 19.39 -13.30 7.23
N PRO A 114 20.63 -13.03 7.71
CA PRO A 114 21.60 -14.07 7.98
C PRO A 114 21.11 -15.08 9.02
N GLU A 115 21.37 -16.36 8.79
CA GLU A 115 20.92 -17.47 9.65
C GLU A 115 21.32 -17.28 11.11
N ARG A 116 22.56 -16.82 11.39
CA ARG A 116 23.04 -16.52 12.73
C ARG A 116 22.19 -15.49 13.50
N VAL A 117 21.56 -14.53 12.79
CA VAL A 117 20.71 -13.49 13.37
C VAL A 117 19.30 -14.02 13.58
N VAL A 118 18.82 -14.86 12.65
CA VAL A 118 17.51 -15.51 12.76
C VAL A 118 17.42 -16.40 13.99
N TRP A 119 18.50 -17.13 14.28
CA TRP A 119 18.57 -18.06 15.42
C TRP A 119 19.15 -17.45 16.70
N ASP A 120 19.48 -16.17 16.70
CA ASP A 120 19.84 -15.45 17.92
C ASP A 120 18.59 -15.14 18.75
N GLU A 121 18.49 -15.72 19.93
CA GLU A 121 17.34 -15.57 20.83
C GLU A 121 17.06 -14.10 21.20
N SER A 122 18.08 -13.26 21.25
CA SER A 122 17.94 -11.83 21.54
C SER A 122 17.32 -11.03 20.38
N CYS A 123 17.27 -11.61 19.17
CA CYS A 123 16.72 -11.00 17.97
C CYS A 123 15.29 -11.44 17.64
N MET A 124 14.79 -12.50 18.31
CA MET A 124 13.53 -13.12 17.97
C MET A 124 12.33 -12.38 18.56
N SER A 125 11.29 -12.23 17.77
CA SER A 125 9.96 -11.89 18.27
C SER A 125 9.43 -13.01 19.17
N ARG A 126 8.72 -12.64 20.24
CA ARG A 126 8.26 -13.61 21.27
C ARG A 126 6.73 -13.65 21.35
N THR A 127 6.22 -14.83 21.64
CA THR A 127 4.85 -15.02 22.12
C THR A 127 4.73 -14.57 23.57
N ARG A 128 3.51 -14.48 24.09
CA ARG A 128 3.29 -14.16 25.51
C ARG A 128 3.92 -15.19 26.46
N SER A 129 3.99 -16.45 26.06
CA SER A 129 4.66 -17.50 26.85
C SER A 129 6.18 -17.47 26.76
N GLY A 130 6.77 -16.51 26.04
CA GLY A 130 8.21 -16.39 25.83
C GLY A 130 8.78 -17.25 24.70
N ALA A 131 7.97 -18.09 24.06
CA ALA A 131 8.41 -18.90 22.93
C ALA A 131 8.68 -18.02 21.69
N PRO A 132 9.63 -18.41 20.80
CA PRO A 132 9.84 -17.72 19.54
C PRO A 132 8.56 -17.71 18.69
N ARG A 133 8.29 -16.59 18.04
CA ARG A 133 7.26 -16.53 17.01
C ARG A 133 7.81 -17.02 15.70
N LEU A 134 7.05 -17.85 15.01
CA LEU A 134 7.52 -18.45 13.77
C LEU A 134 6.84 -17.81 12.56
N VAL A 135 7.65 -17.45 11.58
CA VAL A 135 7.20 -17.28 10.19
C VAL A 135 7.12 -18.68 9.60
N ALA A 136 5.97 -19.04 9.06
CA ALA A 136 5.72 -20.36 8.51
C ALA A 136 5.54 -20.35 6.99
N PRO A 137 6.58 -20.11 6.20
CA PRO A 137 6.59 -20.51 4.81
C PRO A 137 6.87 -22.02 4.79
N LEU A 138 5.95 -22.82 4.28
CA LEU A 138 6.29 -24.22 4.02
C LEU A 138 7.43 -24.28 2.97
N PRO A 139 8.45 -25.18 3.10
CA PRO A 139 8.48 -26.30 4.06
C PRO A 139 9.18 -26.00 5.40
N ALA A 140 9.78 -24.84 5.60
CA ALA A 140 10.56 -24.57 6.80
C ALA A 140 10.06 -23.31 7.54
N ALA A 141 9.65 -23.47 8.79
CA ALA A 141 9.37 -22.34 9.68
C ALA A 141 10.67 -21.82 10.30
N TYR A 142 10.76 -20.52 10.52
CA TYR A 142 11.88 -19.88 11.20
C TYR A 142 11.40 -18.77 12.15
N PRO A 143 12.19 -18.40 13.17
CA PRO A 143 11.83 -17.33 14.07
C PRO A 143 11.68 -15.98 13.37
N ALA A 144 10.57 -15.31 13.61
CA ALA A 144 10.38 -13.93 13.13
C ALA A 144 11.31 -12.98 13.88
N PRO A 145 11.94 -12.00 13.22
CA PRO A 145 12.73 -10.99 13.91
C PRO A 145 11.84 -10.06 14.73
N SER A 146 12.36 -9.55 15.83
CA SER A 146 11.74 -8.48 16.60
C SER A 146 12.26 -7.13 16.13
N HIS A 147 11.42 -6.32 15.50
CA HIS A 147 11.76 -4.94 15.18
C HIS A 147 11.93 -4.06 16.44
N ALA A 148 11.44 -4.51 17.60
CA ALA A 148 11.70 -3.86 18.87
C ALA A 148 13.09 -4.15 19.45
N SER A 149 13.65 -5.32 19.12
CA SER A 149 14.92 -5.79 19.67
C SER A 149 16.08 -4.86 19.29
N ARG A 150 16.81 -4.42 20.30
CA ARG A 150 18.04 -3.63 20.07
C ARG A 150 19.10 -4.46 19.37
N ALA A 151 19.27 -5.72 19.76
CA ALA A 151 20.24 -6.63 19.14
C ALA A 151 19.98 -6.77 17.64
N PHE A 152 18.72 -7.04 17.24
CA PHE A 152 18.37 -7.12 15.83
C PHE A 152 18.64 -5.80 15.07
N GLN A 153 18.24 -4.67 15.67
CA GLN A 153 18.45 -3.36 15.06
C GLN A 153 19.95 -3.00 14.94
N ASP A 154 20.76 -3.37 15.91
CA ASP A 154 22.20 -3.12 15.90
C ASP A 154 22.91 -3.98 14.85
N HIS A 155 22.56 -5.27 14.72
CA HIS A 155 23.04 -6.13 13.63
C HIS A 155 22.63 -5.59 12.27
N ALA A 156 21.37 -5.20 12.08
CA ALA A 156 20.89 -4.60 10.85
C ALA A 156 21.63 -3.28 10.51
N ALA A 157 21.91 -2.46 11.53
CA ALA A 157 22.64 -1.20 11.34
C ALA A 157 24.08 -1.40 10.89
N VAL A 158 24.76 -2.47 11.31
CA VAL A 158 26.11 -2.82 10.85
C VAL A 158 26.10 -3.11 9.35
N PHE A 159 25.16 -3.96 8.89
CA PHE A 159 25.00 -4.27 7.47
C PHE A 159 24.64 -3.02 6.64
N LEU A 160 23.61 -2.27 7.07
CA LEU A 160 23.14 -1.09 6.35
C LEU A 160 24.23 -0.02 6.21
N ARG A 161 25.08 0.11 7.22
CA ARG A 161 26.26 1.00 7.18
C ARG A 161 27.24 0.55 6.11
N ALA A 162 27.66 -0.72 6.14
CA ALA A 162 28.60 -1.26 5.16
C ALA A 162 28.09 -1.14 3.72
N ALA A 163 26.82 -1.45 3.49
CA ALA A 163 26.18 -1.28 2.19
C ALA A 163 26.11 0.19 1.78
N ALA A 164 25.73 1.09 2.70
CA ALA A 164 25.67 2.52 2.42
C ALA A 164 27.05 3.10 2.07
N GLU A 165 28.10 2.76 2.81
CA GLU A 165 29.48 3.21 2.54
C GLU A 165 29.95 2.78 1.15
N ARG A 166 29.63 1.55 0.72
CA ARG A 166 29.99 1.05 -0.63
C ARG A 166 29.27 1.79 -1.74
N ILE A 167 28.03 2.20 -1.50
CA ILE A 167 27.14 2.79 -2.53
C ILE A 167 27.18 4.33 -2.49
N ALA A 168 27.59 4.94 -1.39
CA ALA A 168 27.61 6.39 -1.20
C ALA A 168 28.21 7.20 -2.35
N PRO A 169 29.32 6.80 -3.00
CA PRO A 169 29.89 7.52 -4.14
C PRO A 169 28.95 7.63 -5.34
N LEU A 170 27.98 6.72 -5.45
CA LEU A 170 27.01 6.64 -6.55
C LEU A 170 25.65 7.25 -6.19
N ALA A 171 25.49 7.72 -4.95
CA ALA A 171 24.27 8.32 -4.43
C ALA A 171 24.37 9.85 -4.42
N GLY A 172 23.25 10.52 -4.46
CA GLY A 172 23.16 11.98 -4.39
C GLY A 172 22.32 12.58 -5.51
N PRO A 173 22.13 13.89 -5.50
CA PRO A 173 21.35 14.58 -6.52
C PRO A 173 21.93 14.34 -7.93
N GLY A 174 21.10 13.81 -8.84
CA GLY A 174 21.53 13.50 -10.20
C GLY A 174 22.41 12.25 -10.36
N GLY A 175 22.78 11.58 -9.27
CA GLY A 175 23.57 10.35 -9.32
C GLY A 175 22.79 9.14 -9.86
N PRO A 176 23.52 8.04 -10.16
CA PRO A 176 22.90 6.82 -10.69
C PRO A 176 21.94 6.14 -9.71
N VAL A 177 22.13 6.28 -8.39
CA VAL A 177 21.16 5.79 -7.39
C VAL A 177 20.07 6.83 -7.17
N ALA A 178 18.87 6.53 -7.64
CA ALA A 178 17.74 7.45 -7.62
C ALA A 178 16.87 7.31 -6.36
N LEU A 179 16.57 6.06 -5.98
CA LEU A 179 15.68 5.71 -4.89
C LEU A 179 16.26 4.60 -4.04
N ALA A 180 15.98 4.66 -2.74
CA ALA A 180 16.21 3.57 -1.80
C ALA A 180 14.87 3.16 -1.17
N ILE A 181 14.51 1.89 -1.29
CA ILE A 181 13.37 1.29 -0.59
C ILE A 181 13.94 0.64 0.67
N VAL A 182 13.45 1.07 1.83
CA VAL A 182 13.91 0.58 3.14
C VAL A 182 12.81 -0.30 3.73
N GLY A 183 13.13 -1.58 3.91
CA GLY A 183 12.15 -2.58 4.32
C GLY A 183 11.23 -2.94 3.16
N ASP A 184 11.38 -4.15 2.73
CA ASP A 184 10.59 -4.77 1.67
C ASP A 184 9.89 -5.96 2.30
N GLU A 185 8.80 -5.68 3.02
CA GLU A 185 8.11 -6.69 3.80
C GLU A 185 6.90 -7.23 3.07
N HIS A 186 7.04 -8.44 2.54
CA HIS A 186 5.95 -9.22 1.97
C HIS A 186 4.97 -9.74 3.00
N ARG A 187 5.51 -10.04 4.15
CA ARG A 187 4.74 -10.61 5.26
C ARG A 187 4.94 -9.69 6.43
N PRO A 188 3.93 -9.47 7.22
CA PRO A 188 4.14 -8.79 8.47
C PRO A 188 5.01 -9.69 9.37
N ALA A 189 6.32 -9.70 9.13
CA ALA A 189 7.28 -10.18 10.12
C ALA A 189 7.02 -9.49 11.45
N VAL A 190 6.39 -8.34 11.37
CA VAL A 190 5.90 -7.56 12.49
C VAL A 190 4.75 -8.20 13.23
N LEU A 191 3.84 -8.87 12.52
CA LEU A 191 2.70 -9.56 13.12
C LEU A 191 2.43 -10.82 12.31
N PRO A 192 2.99 -11.97 12.71
CA PRO A 192 2.76 -13.25 12.05
C PRO A 192 1.29 -13.54 11.89
N GLU A 193 0.90 -14.12 10.78
CA GLU A 193 -0.46 -14.57 10.53
C GLU A 193 -1.00 -15.38 11.74
N GLY A 194 -2.20 -15.06 12.16
CA GLY A 194 -2.87 -15.76 13.27
C GLY A 194 -2.61 -15.17 14.65
N SER A 195 -2.09 -13.95 14.78
CA SER A 195 -1.88 -13.41 16.12
C SER A 195 -2.39 -11.96 16.27
N ALA A 196 -3.48 -11.82 16.96
CA ALA A 196 -3.79 -10.65 17.79
C ALA A 196 -2.70 -10.37 18.85
N ARG A 197 -1.64 -11.05 18.77
CA ARG A 197 -0.64 -11.43 19.71
C ARG A 197 0.65 -10.71 19.46
N GLY A 198 0.70 -9.46 19.10
CA GLY A 198 1.89 -8.65 18.90
C GLY A 198 3.24 -9.22 19.36
N ASP A 199 4.29 -8.55 19.25
CA ASP A 199 5.60 -8.96 19.73
C ASP A 199 5.69 -8.77 21.25
N HIS A 200 5.98 -9.85 21.99
CA HIS A 200 6.21 -9.85 23.43
C HIS A 200 7.71 -9.91 23.81
N HIS A 201 8.59 -9.55 22.88
CA HIS A 201 10.01 -9.36 23.23
C HIS A 201 10.14 -8.32 24.37
N PRO A 202 11.06 -8.48 25.33
CA PRO A 202 11.23 -7.53 26.45
C PRO A 202 11.33 -6.07 26.01
N ASP A 203 12.05 -5.80 24.92
CA ASP A 203 12.14 -4.45 24.34
C ASP A 203 10.81 -3.98 23.75
N ALA A 204 9.97 -4.87 23.21
CA ALA A 204 8.65 -4.54 22.72
C ALA A 204 7.70 -4.17 23.86
N ILE A 205 7.71 -4.92 24.96
CA ILE A 205 6.94 -4.60 26.16
C ILE A 205 7.38 -3.26 26.75
N ALA A 206 8.68 -2.99 26.84
CA ALA A 206 9.18 -1.72 27.31
C ALA A 206 8.74 -0.54 26.43
N GLN A 207 8.73 -0.72 25.10
CA GLN A 207 8.25 0.28 24.15
C GLN A 207 6.72 0.46 24.21
N TYR A 208 5.95 -0.62 24.42
CA TYR A 208 4.51 -0.56 24.67
C TYR A 208 4.17 0.28 25.90
N ARG A 209 4.81 0.02 27.04
CA ARG A 209 4.64 0.81 28.29
C ARG A 209 4.95 2.29 28.07
N ARG A 210 6.02 2.58 27.33
CA ARG A 210 6.37 3.97 26.96
C ARG A 210 5.30 4.61 26.06
N PHE A 211 4.79 3.86 25.08
CA PHE A 211 3.70 4.30 24.22
C PHE A 211 2.47 4.68 25.03
N LEU A 212 2.05 3.84 25.98
CA LEU A 212 0.90 4.11 26.85
C LEU A 212 1.11 5.35 27.73
N LYS A 213 2.34 5.51 28.28
CA LYS A 213 2.68 6.69 29.08
C LYS A 213 2.58 7.99 28.27
N ASN A 214 2.98 7.96 27.03
CA ASN A 214 2.87 9.11 26.13
C ASN A 214 1.40 9.39 25.73
N ARG A 215 0.61 8.33 25.54
CA ARG A 215 -0.79 8.43 25.12
C ARG A 215 -1.70 8.98 26.23
N TYR A 216 -1.63 8.38 27.41
CA TYR A 216 -2.56 8.67 28.50
C TYR A 216 -2.12 9.78 29.46
N ARG A 217 -0.83 10.05 29.56
CA ARG A 217 -0.22 11.09 30.41
C ARG A 217 -0.52 10.98 31.92
N ASN A 218 -1.64 10.34 32.32
CA ASN A 218 -2.00 10.09 33.71
C ASN A 218 -2.62 8.70 33.90
N VAL A 219 -2.47 8.15 35.12
CA VAL A 219 -2.89 6.78 35.45
C VAL A 219 -4.41 6.59 35.42
N ALA A 220 -5.18 7.63 35.75
CA ALA A 220 -6.63 7.53 35.72
C ALA A 220 -7.18 7.29 34.30
N ALA A 221 -6.59 7.95 33.30
CA ALA A 221 -6.93 7.74 31.89
C ALA A 221 -6.50 6.33 31.41
N LEU A 222 -5.33 5.86 31.83
CA LEU A 222 -4.86 4.48 31.57
C LEU A 222 -5.85 3.46 32.12
N ARG A 223 -6.24 3.60 33.39
CA ARG A 223 -7.14 2.65 34.08
C ARG A 223 -8.52 2.51 33.47
N ARG A 224 -9.02 3.53 32.82
CA ARG A 224 -10.31 3.46 32.10
C ARG A 224 -10.30 2.43 30.96
N ILE A 225 -9.14 2.20 30.37
CA ILE A 225 -8.98 1.33 29.18
C ILE A 225 -8.34 0.00 29.55
N HIS A 226 -7.39 0.01 30.49
CA HIS A 226 -6.57 -1.15 30.84
C HIS A 226 -6.95 -1.81 32.16
N GLY A 227 -8.02 -1.34 32.81
CA GLY A 227 -8.50 -1.86 34.10
C GLY A 227 -7.96 -1.12 35.32
N ALA A 228 -8.67 -1.22 36.45
CA ALA A 228 -8.48 -0.43 37.65
C ALA A 228 -7.07 -0.55 38.27
N GLU A 229 -6.43 -1.70 38.11
CA GLU A 229 -5.10 -1.97 38.68
C GLU A 229 -3.93 -1.59 37.77
N ALA A 230 -4.22 -1.08 36.53
CA ALA A 230 -3.17 -0.75 35.57
C ALA A 230 -2.27 0.38 36.07
N THR A 231 -0.96 0.18 35.91
CA THR A 231 0.09 1.21 36.09
C THR A 231 0.96 1.26 34.83
N PHE A 232 1.66 2.36 34.59
CA PHE A 232 2.51 2.48 33.42
C PHE A 232 3.69 1.51 33.41
N GLU A 233 4.17 1.12 34.60
CA GLU A 233 5.30 0.23 34.79
C GLU A 233 4.87 -1.26 34.77
N GLY A 234 3.65 -1.55 35.24
CA GLY A 234 3.14 -2.91 35.42
C GLY A 234 2.16 -3.38 34.34
N VAL A 235 1.69 -2.50 33.45
CA VAL A 235 0.74 -2.89 32.41
C VAL A 235 1.36 -3.93 31.46
N GLU A 236 0.63 -5.02 31.28
CA GLU A 236 1.00 -6.10 30.37
C GLU A 236 0.16 -6.03 29.10
N PRO A 237 0.69 -6.53 27.95
CA PRO A 237 -0.10 -6.71 26.74
C PRO A 237 -1.35 -7.56 27.02
N PRO A 238 -2.48 -7.26 26.36
CA PRO A 238 -3.74 -8.00 26.55
C PRO A 238 -3.57 -9.51 26.30
N SER A 239 -4.29 -10.35 27.07
CA SER A 239 -4.28 -11.80 26.86
C SER A 239 -5.04 -12.19 25.59
N ASP A 240 -4.73 -13.37 25.07
CA ASP A 240 -5.44 -13.94 23.92
C ASP A 240 -6.86 -14.42 24.28
N ASP A 241 -7.06 -14.75 25.56
CA ASP A 241 -8.35 -15.11 26.10
C ASP A 241 -9.22 -13.85 26.21
N GLY A 242 -10.46 -13.90 25.73
CA GLY A 242 -11.37 -12.75 25.83
C GLY A 242 -11.39 -11.81 24.63
N LEU A 243 -11.05 -12.27 23.42
CA LEU A 243 -11.31 -11.51 22.19
C LEU A 243 -12.80 -11.14 22.01
N ALA A 244 -13.70 -11.87 22.65
CA ALA A 244 -15.12 -11.59 22.69
C ALA A 244 -15.52 -10.59 23.79
N ASP A 245 -14.60 -10.19 24.68
CA ASP A 245 -14.91 -9.26 25.76
C ASP A 245 -14.74 -7.81 25.27
N PRO A 246 -15.85 -7.05 25.15
CA PRO A 246 -15.83 -5.66 24.72
C PRO A 246 -14.95 -4.76 25.59
N ASP A 247 -14.85 -5.07 26.89
CA ASP A 247 -14.09 -4.24 27.84
C ASP A 247 -12.58 -4.31 27.63
N THR A 248 -12.09 -5.36 26.94
CA THR A 248 -10.66 -5.50 26.62
C THR A 248 -10.26 -4.92 25.26
N LEU A 249 -11.22 -4.53 24.42
CA LEU A 249 -10.95 -4.07 23.05
C LEU A 249 -10.12 -2.81 22.96
N GLY A 250 -10.37 -1.84 23.85
CA GLY A 250 -9.57 -0.62 23.88
C GLY A 250 -8.09 -0.90 24.14
N ALA A 251 -7.79 -1.78 25.11
CA ALA A 251 -6.43 -2.20 25.42
C ALA A 251 -5.77 -2.96 24.25
N ARG A 252 -6.54 -3.75 23.49
CA ARG A 252 -6.05 -4.47 22.31
C ARG A 252 -5.75 -3.53 21.15
N LEU A 253 -6.61 -2.52 20.93
CA LEU A 253 -6.35 -1.48 19.93
C LEU A 253 -5.09 -0.68 20.26
N ASP A 254 -4.88 -0.34 21.55
CA ASP A 254 -3.65 0.29 22.01
C ASP A 254 -2.42 -0.59 21.76
N PHE A 255 -2.52 -1.89 21.99
CA PHE A 255 -1.40 -2.79 21.76
C PHE A 255 -1.04 -2.89 20.28
N ILE A 256 -2.04 -2.95 19.39
CA ILE A 256 -1.80 -2.93 17.94
C ILE A 256 -1.15 -1.61 17.53
N GLU A 257 -1.67 -0.48 18.01
CA GLU A 257 -1.10 0.83 17.68
C GLU A 257 0.35 0.99 18.19
N ALA A 258 0.65 0.40 19.34
CA ALA A 258 2.01 0.35 19.85
C ALA A 258 2.94 -0.49 18.95
N GLN A 259 2.44 -1.64 18.43
CA GLN A 259 3.20 -2.43 17.45
C GLN A 259 3.46 -1.63 16.16
N GLU A 260 2.48 -0.89 15.67
CA GLU A 260 2.67 0.04 14.54
C GLU A 260 3.79 1.04 14.84
N ALA A 261 3.77 1.64 16.02
CA ALA A 261 4.80 2.62 16.44
C ALA A 261 6.20 2.01 16.60
N ILE A 262 6.29 0.75 17.03
CA ILE A 262 7.55 0.01 17.12
C ILE A 262 8.17 -0.15 15.73
N VAL A 263 7.38 -0.57 14.75
CA VAL A 263 7.83 -0.74 13.36
C VAL A 263 8.30 0.59 12.79
N GLU A 264 7.49 1.63 12.93
CA GLU A 264 7.88 2.98 12.49
C GLU A 264 9.20 3.43 13.09
N GLY A 265 9.39 3.21 14.38
CA GLY A 265 10.64 3.52 15.07
C GLY A 265 11.84 2.76 14.51
N ALA A 266 11.67 1.48 14.18
CA ALA A 266 12.71 0.66 13.55
C ALA A 266 13.07 1.17 12.14
N PHE A 267 12.06 1.43 11.30
CA PHE A 267 12.26 1.94 9.94
C PHE A 267 12.92 3.33 9.93
N TYR A 268 12.52 4.21 10.85
CA TYR A 268 13.22 5.48 11.03
C TYR A 268 14.72 5.29 11.34
N ARG A 269 15.06 4.30 12.18
CA ARG A 269 16.47 3.97 12.46
C ARG A 269 17.19 3.45 11.23
N TYR A 270 16.62 2.49 10.51
CA TYR A 270 17.25 1.93 9.31
C TYR A 270 17.51 3.02 8.27
N ARG A 271 16.52 3.86 8.02
CA ARG A 271 16.69 5.02 7.15
C ARG A 271 17.78 5.97 7.66
N SER A 272 17.80 6.28 8.97
CA SER A 272 18.77 7.19 9.55
C SER A 272 20.21 6.66 9.44
N VAL A 273 20.40 5.34 9.45
CA VAL A 273 21.72 4.73 9.18
C VAL A 273 22.14 5.03 7.75
N LEU A 274 21.27 4.78 6.76
CA LEU A 274 21.57 5.06 5.35
C LEU A 274 21.89 6.55 5.13
N ASP A 275 21.13 7.45 5.74
CA ASP A 275 21.33 8.90 5.63
C ASP A 275 22.68 9.36 6.21
N LYS A 276 23.08 8.80 7.36
CA LYS A 276 24.35 9.15 8.02
C LYS A 276 25.58 8.65 7.26
N HIS A 277 25.42 7.59 6.50
CA HIS A 277 26.49 6.92 5.77
C HIS A 277 26.43 7.13 4.25
N GLY A 278 25.99 8.29 3.79
CA GLY A 278 26.19 8.77 2.43
C GLY A 278 24.98 8.70 1.49
N LEU A 279 23.86 8.10 1.91
CA LEU A 279 22.65 8.06 1.09
C LEU A 279 21.66 9.20 1.41
N ARG A 280 22.11 10.30 2.00
CA ARG A 280 21.26 11.42 2.42
C ARG A 280 20.50 12.07 1.26
N GLY A 281 21.15 12.24 0.11
CA GLY A 281 20.56 12.86 -1.08
C GLY A 281 19.70 11.91 -1.92
N THR A 282 19.55 10.65 -1.51
CA THR A 282 18.74 9.67 -2.22
C THR A 282 17.35 9.64 -1.62
N ALA A 283 16.31 9.77 -2.45
CA ALA A 283 14.92 9.64 -2.01
C ALA A 283 14.68 8.23 -1.45
N LYS A 284 13.88 8.14 -0.38
CA LYS A 284 13.60 6.88 0.32
C LYS A 284 12.11 6.61 0.38
N LEU A 285 11.77 5.35 0.15
CA LEU A 285 10.41 4.83 0.24
C LEU A 285 10.38 3.66 1.23
N CYS A 286 9.20 3.37 1.75
CA CYS A 286 8.88 2.09 2.38
C CYS A 286 7.90 1.35 1.48
N GLU A 287 8.08 0.06 1.28
CA GLU A 287 7.12 -0.75 0.53
C GLU A 287 6.04 -1.30 1.44
N LEU A 288 4.79 -1.20 0.98
CA LEU A 288 3.65 -1.77 1.67
C LEU A 288 3.00 -2.83 0.80
N SER A 289 2.88 -4.04 1.34
CA SER A 289 2.00 -5.07 0.83
C SER A 289 0.55 -4.79 1.23
N ASP A 290 -0.45 -5.46 0.68
CA ASP A 290 -1.88 -5.09 0.76
C ASP A 290 -2.37 -4.65 2.15
N PRO A 291 -2.86 -3.40 2.34
CA PRO A 291 -3.36 -2.92 3.62
C PRO A 291 -4.68 -3.56 4.06
N ARG A 292 -5.39 -4.27 3.18
CA ARG A 292 -6.57 -5.07 3.57
C ARG A 292 -6.15 -6.35 4.26
N SER A 293 -4.98 -6.85 3.93
CA SER A 293 -4.42 -8.05 4.49
C SER A 293 -3.53 -7.74 5.66
N ARG A 294 -4.09 -7.31 6.81
CA ARG A 294 -3.40 -7.54 8.07
C ARG A 294 -2.09 -6.77 8.31
N ALA A 295 -1.70 -5.83 7.44
CA ALA A 295 -0.52 -5.02 7.70
C ALA A 295 -0.86 -3.97 8.78
N VAL A 296 -0.33 -4.16 9.96
CA VAL A 296 -0.43 -3.21 11.06
C VAL A 296 0.64 -2.15 10.85
N VAL A 297 0.55 -1.45 9.73
CA VAL A 297 1.41 -0.32 9.41
C VAL A 297 0.51 0.81 8.93
N ASP A 298 0.61 1.95 9.58
CA ASP A 298 -0.09 3.15 9.16
C ASP A 298 0.66 3.80 7.97
N PRO A 299 0.09 3.81 6.73
CA PRO A 299 0.76 4.39 5.59
C PRO A 299 1.09 5.87 5.74
N LEU A 300 0.23 6.63 6.46
CA LEU A 300 0.46 8.05 6.71
C LEU A 300 1.67 8.28 7.63
N ARG A 301 1.82 7.43 8.63
CA ARG A 301 2.94 7.49 9.57
C ARG A 301 4.21 6.96 8.93
N MET A 302 4.14 5.84 8.19
CA MET A 302 5.30 5.30 7.46
C MET A 302 5.84 6.27 6.41
N ALA A 303 4.99 6.96 5.69
CA ALA A 303 5.43 7.99 4.75
C ALA A 303 6.18 9.14 5.45
N ARG A 304 5.80 9.48 6.69
CA ARG A 304 6.54 10.48 7.48
C ARG A 304 7.94 10.03 7.87
N VAL A 305 8.10 8.77 8.26
CA VAL A 305 9.39 8.24 8.71
C VAL A 305 10.30 7.78 7.57
N ALA A 306 9.73 7.25 6.49
CA ALA A 306 10.50 6.75 5.35
C ALA A 306 10.69 7.78 4.22
N GLY A 307 9.86 8.82 4.14
CA GLY A 307 9.92 9.80 3.06
C GLY A 307 8.84 9.62 2.00
N GLY A 308 8.27 8.46 1.87
CA GLY A 308 7.20 8.10 0.96
C GLY A 308 6.89 6.62 1.08
N VAL A 309 5.90 6.18 0.31
CA VAL A 309 5.45 4.78 0.28
C VAL A 309 5.40 4.31 -1.17
N SER A 310 5.90 3.11 -1.42
CA SER A 310 5.65 2.36 -2.65
C SER A 310 4.72 1.19 -2.38
N LEU A 311 4.08 0.68 -3.44
CA LEU A 311 3.12 -0.39 -3.35
C LEU A 311 3.62 -1.65 -4.04
N GLU A 312 3.38 -2.80 -3.41
CA GLU A 312 3.33 -4.08 -4.08
C GLU A 312 1.88 -4.43 -4.39
N ILE A 313 1.60 -4.87 -5.61
CA ILE A 313 0.27 -5.27 -6.04
C ILE A 313 0.30 -6.70 -6.55
N ARG A 314 -0.39 -7.56 -5.79
CA ARG A 314 -0.67 -8.94 -6.16
C ARG A 314 -2.17 -9.17 -6.04
N ALA A 315 -2.84 -9.38 -7.17
CA ALA A 315 -4.28 -9.62 -7.23
C ALA A 315 -4.59 -10.59 -8.36
N GLU A 316 -5.76 -11.21 -8.31
CA GLU A 316 -6.28 -11.98 -9.42
C GLU A 316 -6.89 -11.04 -10.48
N ALA A 317 -6.88 -11.47 -11.73
CA ALA A 317 -7.57 -10.79 -12.82
C ALA A 317 -9.08 -11.12 -12.75
N SER A 318 -9.78 -10.43 -11.87
CA SER A 318 -11.21 -10.63 -11.57
C SER A 318 -11.84 -9.32 -11.09
N GLU A 319 -13.16 -9.28 -10.96
CA GLU A 319 -13.87 -8.15 -10.35
C GLU A 319 -13.41 -7.88 -8.92
N GLN A 320 -13.22 -8.93 -8.11
CA GLN A 320 -12.72 -8.79 -6.75
C GLN A 320 -11.30 -8.24 -6.72
N GLY A 321 -10.42 -8.74 -7.59
CA GLY A 321 -9.05 -8.25 -7.71
C GLY A 321 -9.00 -6.80 -8.17
N LEU A 322 -9.84 -6.41 -9.14
CA LEU A 322 -9.98 -5.02 -9.57
C LEU A 322 -10.35 -4.12 -8.39
N ARG A 323 -11.40 -4.46 -7.63
CA ARG A 323 -11.82 -3.69 -6.44
C ARG A 323 -10.72 -3.59 -5.39
N ALA A 324 -9.98 -4.69 -5.19
CA ALA A 324 -8.85 -4.71 -4.27
C ALA A 324 -7.77 -3.73 -4.68
N VAL A 325 -7.33 -3.76 -5.92
CA VAL A 325 -6.32 -2.85 -6.48
C VAL A 325 -6.81 -1.41 -6.47
N ALA A 326 -8.05 -1.18 -6.92
CA ALA A 326 -8.68 0.14 -6.98
C ALA A 326 -8.70 0.84 -5.62
N ALA A 327 -9.19 0.16 -4.58
CA ALA A 327 -9.26 0.71 -3.23
C ALA A 327 -7.88 1.06 -2.68
N ARG A 328 -6.89 0.18 -2.90
CA ARG A 328 -5.54 0.38 -2.41
C ARG A 328 -4.84 1.55 -3.08
N VAL A 329 -4.83 1.56 -4.41
CA VAL A 329 -4.15 2.60 -5.18
C VAL A 329 -4.80 3.97 -4.95
N SER A 330 -6.15 4.04 -4.89
CA SER A 330 -6.83 5.30 -4.62
C SER A 330 -6.60 5.81 -3.21
N SER A 331 -6.52 4.93 -2.20
CA SER A 331 -6.19 5.30 -0.83
C SER A 331 -4.78 5.89 -0.74
N GLU A 332 -3.81 5.27 -1.39
CA GLU A 332 -2.44 5.78 -1.46
C GLU A 332 -2.38 7.09 -2.28
N GLY A 333 -3.16 7.19 -3.37
CA GLY A 333 -3.27 8.41 -4.17
C GLY A 333 -3.72 9.61 -3.35
N SER A 334 -4.65 9.42 -2.44
CA SER A 334 -5.12 10.48 -1.55
C SER A 334 -4.07 10.91 -0.54
N ARG A 335 -3.29 9.97 -0.01
CA ARG A 335 -2.15 10.27 0.86
C ARG A 335 -1.06 11.02 0.10
N ALA A 336 -0.70 10.51 -1.07
CA ALA A 336 0.35 11.07 -1.92
C ALA A 336 0.02 12.49 -2.40
N ALA A 337 -1.25 12.75 -2.70
CA ALA A 337 -1.73 14.07 -3.13
C ALA A 337 -1.49 15.18 -2.08
N VAL A 338 -1.51 14.85 -0.79
CA VAL A 338 -1.21 15.81 0.29
C VAL A 338 0.23 16.35 0.21
N ARG A 339 1.13 15.55 -0.36
CA ARG A 339 2.56 15.86 -0.51
C ARG A 339 2.99 16.08 -1.95
N ASP A 340 2.04 15.99 -2.88
CA ASP A 340 2.29 16.03 -4.32
C ASP A 340 3.32 14.97 -4.77
N GLU A 341 3.20 13.78 -4.21
CA GLU A 341 4.03 12.63 -4.53
C GLU A 341 3.35 11.76 -5.60
N PRO A 342 4.11 11.11 -6.50
CA PRO A 342 3.53 10.11 -7.39
C PRO A 342 3.19 8.82 -6.62
N VAL A 343 2.08 8.19 -6.93
CA VAL A 343 1.80 6.82 -6.49
C VAL A 343 2.66 5.87 -7.31
N PHE A 344 3.58 5.18 -6.65
CA PHE A 344 4.49 4.24 -7.28
C PHE A 344 4.13 2.80 -6.90
N VAL A 345 3.73 2.00 -7.88
CA VAL A 345 3.61 0.56 -7.76
C VAL A 345 4.96 -0.05 -8.10
N SER A 346 5.80 -0.24 -7.11
CA SER A 346 7.18 -0.72 -7.28
C SER A 346 7.26 -2.20 -7.66
N LYS A 347 6.20 -2.98 -7.35
CA LYS A 347 6.07 -4.38 -7.76
C LYS A 347 4.70 -4.65 -8.37
N ALA A 348 4.62 -4.60 -9.70
CA ALA A 348 3.56 -5.22 -10.49
C ALA A 348 4.09 -6.55 -11.03
N TYR A 349 3.43 -7.65 -10.69
CA TYR A 349 3.92 -8.98 -11.01
C TYR A 349 3.89 -9.25 -12.52
N SER A 350 4.94 -9.90 -13.02
CA SER A 350 5.00 -10.51 -14.35
C SER A 350 5.53 -11.92 -14.23
N GLY A 351 4.70 -12.88 -14.62
CA GLY A 351 4.91 -14.28 -14.27
C GLY A 351 4.53 -14.59 -12.82
N PHE A 352 4.95 -15.75 -12.34
CA PHE A 352 4.54 -16.26 -11.03
C PHE A 352 5.61 -17.15 -10.38
N PRO A 353 5.66 -17.24 -9.05
CA PRO A 353 6.50 -18.23 -8.35
C PRO A 353 6.03 -19.65 -8.67
N ALA A 354 6.95 -20.60 -8.75
CA ALA A 354 6.67 -21.98 -9.15
C ALA A 354 5.72 -22.75 -8.21
N ASP A 355 5.53 -22.25 -6.99
CA ASP A 355 4.62 -22.77 -5.96
C ASP A 355 3.26 -22.06 -5.92
N ALA A 356 3.03 -21.09 -6.81
CA ALA A 356 1.77 -20.38 -6.93
C ALA A 356 0.95 -20.90 -8.13
N SER A 357 -0.34 -20.55 -8.14
CA SER A 357 -1.22 -20.82 -9.29
C SER A 357 -0.70 -20.12 -10.55
N PRO A 358 -0.72 -20.80 -11.72
CA PRO A 358 -0.33 -20.21 -12.98
C PRO A 358 -1.14 -18.95 -13.32
N ARG A 359 -0.46 -17.96 -13.89
CA ARG A 359 -1.05 -16.71 -14.38
C ARG A 359 -0.68 -16.50 -15.83
N SER A 360 -1.57 -15.92 -16.59
CA SER A 360 -1.28 -15.52 -17.96
C SER A 360 -0.65 -14.13 -18.03
N ASP A 361 0.08 -13.85 -19.10
CA ASP A 361 0.61 -12.50 -19.37
C ASP A 361 -0.51 -11.44 -19.43
N ALA A 362 -1.71 -11.83 -19.90
CA ALA A 362 -2.88 -10.95 -19.95
C ALA A 362 -3.42 -10.62 -18.54
N ASP A 363 -3.42 -11.60 -17.61
CA ASP A 363 -3.83 -11.37 -16.22
C ASP A 363 -2.88 -10.39 -15.52
N ASP A 364 -1.57 -10.54 -15.75
CA ASP A 364 -0.57 -9.64 -15.18
C ASP A 364 -0.74 -8.21 -15.71
N LEU A 365 -0.97 -8.07 -17.02
CA LEU A 365 -1.23 -6.77 -17.65
C LEU A 365 -2.54 -6.14 -17.15
N PHE A 366 -3.60 -6.95 -16.96
CA PHE A 366 -4.87 -6.47 -16.41
C PHE A 366 -4.69 -5.84 -15.03
N VAL A 367 -3.97 -6.52 -14.13
CA VAL A 367 -3.70 -6.02 -12.78
C VAL A 367 -2.85 -4.75 -12.80
N ALA A 368 -1.79 -4.72 -13.62
CA ALA A 368 -0.93 -3.56 -13.78
C ALA A 368 -1.69 -2.34 -14.32
N MET A 369 -2.47 -2.53 -15.38
CA MET A 369 -3.28 -1.46 -15.98
C MET A 369 -4.43 -1.02 -15.06
N THR A 370 -4.98 -1.92 -14.25
CA THR A 370 -5.95 -1.55 -13.20
C THR A 370 -5.32 -0.58 -12.21
N ALA A 371 -4.09 -0.83 -11.78
CA ALA A 371 -3.40 0.10 -10.88
C ALA A 371 -3.21 1.49 -11.50
N LEU A 372 -2.81 1.54 -12.77
CA LEU A 372 -2.67 2.80 -13.53
C LEU A 372 -4.02 3.51 -13.68
N ALA A 373 -5.08 2.77 -14.02
CA ALA A 373 -6.43 3.30 -14.13
C ALA A 373 -6.91 3.94 -12.82
N TYR A 374 -6.53 3.40 -11.67
CA TYR A 374 -6.94 3.93 -10.37
C TYR A 374 -5.95 4.91 -9.73
N GLY A 375 -4.95 5.38 -10.48
CA GLY A 375 -4.14 6.54 -10.13
C GLY A 375 -2.67 6.29 -9.84
N ALA A 376 -2.14 5.08 -10.10
CA ALA A 376 -0.70 4.87 -10.10
C ALA A 376 -0.05 5.69 -11.22
N ARG A 377 1.02 6.41 -10.89
CA ARG A 377 1.78 7.23 -11.84
C ARG A 377 3.12 6.59 -12.23
N GLY A 378 3.57 5.63 -11.44
CA GLY A 378 4.77 4.85 -11.70
C GLY A 378 4.51 3.36 -11.52
N ILE A 379 5.23 2.52 -12.26
CA ILE A 379 5.06 1.08 -12.23
C ILE A 379 6.40 0.36 -12.47
N GLY A 380 6.67 -0.67 -11.66
CA GLY A 380 7.83 -1.55 -11.77
C GLY A 380 7.41 -3.00 -12.04
N ILE A 381 8.06 -3.63 -13.00
CA ILE A 381 7.82 -5.03 -13.36
C ILE A 381 8.58 -5.95 -12.40
N HIS A 382 7.87 -6.82 -11.70
CA HIS A 382 8.45 -7.80 -10.77
C HIS A 382 7.99 -9.23 -11.10
N GLU A 383 8.82 -10.16 -11.44
CA GLU A 383 10.24 -10.15 -11.81
C GLU A 383 10.35 -9.90 -13.31
N VAL A 384 11.19 -8.95 -13.73
CA VAL A 384 11.37 -8.72 -15.17
C VAL A 384 12.35 -9.72 -15.79
N VAL A 385 13.34 -10.17 -15.03
CA VAL A 385 14.31 -11.19 -15.45
C VAL A 385 14.06 -12.49 -14.72
N GLN A 386 14.06 -13.59 -15.47
CA GLN A 386 13.86 -14.92 -14.91
C GLN A 386 14.92 -15.27 -13.86
N ARG A 387 14.47 -15.79 -12.76
CA ARG A 387 15.27 -16.37 -11.69
C ARG A 387 14.79 -17.79 -11.35
N ASP A 388 15.51 -18.46 -10.45
CA ASP A 388 15.09 -19.72 -9.86
C ASP A 388 13.69 -19.59 -9.23
N ARG A 389 12.87 -20.63 -9.38
CA ARG A 389 11.49 -20.69 -8.87
C ARG A 389 10.56 -19.58 -9.39
N TRP A 390 10.88 -18.92 -10.51
CA TRP A 390 10.01 -17.94 -11.14
C TRP A 390 9.75 -18.29 -12.60
N ILE A 391 8.49 -18.35 -13.00
CA ILE A 391 8.03 -18.76 -14.33
C ILE A 391 7.39 -17.56 -15.03
N GLY A 392 7.67 -17.38 -16.32
CA GLY A 392 6.99 -16.39 -17.17
C GLY A 392 7.57 -14.97 -17.14
N ALA A 393 8.75 -14.74 -16.53
CA ALA A 393 9.42 -13.44 -16.62
C ALA A 393 9.64 -12.98 -18.08
N PRO A 394 9.48 -11.69 -18.41
CA PRO A 394 9.63 -11.16 -19.77
C PRO A 394 11.03 -11.33 -20.39
N ILE A 395 12.05 -11.40 -19.56
CA ILE A 395 13.46 -11.57 -19.99
C ILE A 395 13.99 -12.86 -19.38
N ASP A 396 14.69 -13.67 -20.15
CA ASP A 396 15.32 -14.89 -19.64
C ASP A 396 16.62 -14.60 -18.87
N ALA A 397 17.19 -15.61 -18.23
CA ALA A 397 18.44 -15.48 -17.44
C ALA A 397 19.68 -15.10 -18.28
N HIS A 398 19.59 -15.12 -19.61
CA HIS A 398 20.65 -14.71 -20.53
C HIS A 398 20.41 -13.31 -21.13
N GLY A 399 19.35 -12.60 -20.70
CA GLY A 399 19.02 -11.27 -21.19
C GLY A 399 18.20 -11.27 -22.50
N ARG A 400 17.66 -12.41 -22.96
CA ARG A 400 16.85 -12.45 -24.18
C ARG A 400 15.38 -12.21 -23.83
N THR A 401 14.72 -11.37 -24.62
CA THR A 401 13.29 -11.07 -24.45
C THR A 401 12.40 -12.23 -24.88
N ARG A 402 11.31 -12.45 -24.15
CA ARG A 402 10.22 -13.38 -24.48
C ARG A 402 9.03 -12.64 -25.07
N LYS A 403 8.04 -13.37 -25.57
CA LYS A 403 6.82 -12.80 -26.14
C LYS A 403 6.11 -11.86 -25.17
N SER A 404 6.06 -12.19 -23.88
CA SER A 404 5.47 -11.37 -22.81
C SER A 404 6.13 -10.00 -22.65
N ALA A 405 7.38 -9.81 -23.07
CA ALA A 405 8.07 -8.53 -23.05
C ALA A 405 7.37 -7.46 -23.91
N GLU A 406 6.76 -7.88 -25.04
CA GLU A 406 6.15 -6.96 -25.99
C GLU A 406 4.96 -6.19 -25.40
N GLN A 407 4.14 -6.81 -24.55
CA GLN A 407 3.02 -6.12 -23.89
C GLN A 407 3.51 -5.01 -22.94
N TRP A 408 4.60 -5.26 -22.20
CA TRP A 408 5.21 -4.26 -21.32
C TRP A 408 5.83 -3.11 -22.11
N ARG A 409 6.50 -3.41 -23.22
CA ARG A 409 7.04 -2.40 -24.13
C ARG A 409 5.94 -1.50 -24.68
N ARG A 410 4.82 -2.09 -25.11
CA ARG A 410 3.66 -1.32 -25.60
C ARG A 410 3.06 -0.46 -24.48
N LEU A 411 2.94 -1.01 -23.27
CA LEU A 411 2.42 -0.28 -22.12
C LEU A 411 3.28 0.93 -21.81
N PHE A 412 4.59 0.78 -21.62
CA PHE A 412 5.49 1.90 -21.32
C PHE A 412 5.48 2.96 -22.44
N ALA A 413 5.45 2.53 -23.70
CA ALA A 413 5.32 3.44 -24.83
C ALA A 413 3.98 4.21 -24.82
N ALA A 414 2.87 3.55 -24.48
CA ALA A 414 1.55 4.17 -24.36
C ALA A 414 1.52 5.21 -23.22
N LEU A 415 2.03 4.85 -22.05
CA LEU A 415 2.09 5.73 -20.88
C LEU A 415 2.98 6.97 -21.13
N THR A 416 4.08 6.79 -21.85
CA THR A 416 4.97 7.90 -22.25
C THR A 416 4.27 8.84 -23.23
N ARG A 417 3.62 8.32 -24.28
CA ARG A 417 2.89 9.13 -25.26
C ARG A 417 1.76 9.94 -24.63
N THR A 418 1.02 9.34 -23.71
CA THR A 418 -0.10 10.01 -23.02
C THR A 418 0.36 10.92 -21.89
N ARG A 419 1.66 10.98 -21.59
CA ARG A 419 2.22 11.67 -20.42
C ARG A 419 1.53 11.27 -19.11
N HIS A 420 1.15 10.00 -19.00
CA HIS A 420 0.36 9.47 -17.88
C HIS A 420 0.89 9.88 -16.49
N PRO A 421 2.21 9.92 -16.21
CA PRO A 421 2.73 10.34 -14.90
C PRO A 421 2.32 11.76 -14.48
N MET A 422 1.98 12.62 -15.43
CA MET A 422 1.56 14.01 -15.19
C MET A 422 0.04 14.13 -14.99
N LEU A 423 -0.70 13.06 -15.22
CA LEU A 423 -2.15 13.08 -15.14
C LEU A 423 -2.64 12.76 -13.73
N ARG A 424 -3.79 13.30 -13.36
CA ARG A 424 -4.50 12.94 -12.14
C ARG A 424 -5.85 12.28 -12.46
N ARG A 425 -6.19 11.25 -11.72
CA ARG A 425 -7.48 10.60 -11.83
C ARG A 425 -8.58 11.50 -11.26
N VAL A 426 -9.71 11.58 -11.95
CA VAL A 426 -10.92 12.26 -11.46
C VAL A 426 -11.63 11.34 -10.45
N ALA A 427 -11.95 11.87 -9.26
CA ALA A 427 -12.75 11.19 -8.24
C ALA A 427 -13.42 12.25 -7.34
N ASP A 428 -14.69 12.52 -7.60
CA ASP A 428 -15.43 13.60 -6.94
C ASP A 428 -16.08 13.17 -5.63
N VAL A 429 -16.23 11.85 -5.39
CA VAL A 429 -16.72 11.29 -4.14
C VAL A 429 -15.60 10.55 -3.42
N ARG A 430 -15.48 10.78 -2.10
CA ARG A 430 -14.50 10.11 -1.25
C ARG A 430 -15.18 9.25 -0.20
N ILE A 431 -14.71 8.02 -0.05
CA ILE A 431 -15.07 7.11 1.02
C ILE A 431 -13.91 7.08 2.01
N ALA A 432 -14.08 7.75 3.13
CA ALA A 432 -13.06 7.88 4.16
C ALA A 432 -13.17 6.74 5.17
N VAL A 433 -12.16 5.87 5.20
CA VAL A 433 -12.14 4.69 6.07
C VAL A 433 -11.21 4.92 7.26
N PRO A 434 -11.75 4.91 8.51
CA PRO A 434 -10.96 5.05 9.71
C PRO A 434 -9.99 3.88 9.94
N ARG A 435 -8.78 4.17 10.36
CA ARG A 435 -7.75 3.18 10.69
C ARG A 435 -8.21 2.19 11.76
N MET A 436 -9.04 2.64 12.69
CA MET A 436 -9.65 1.79 13.72
C MET A 436 -10.34 0.57 13.12
N LEU A 437 -11.08 0.72 12.01
CA LEU A 437 -11.75 -0.41 11.35
C LEU A 437 -10.76 -1.44 10.80
N MET A 438 -9.61 -1.01 10.32
CA MET A 438 -8.55 -1.92 9.88
C MET A 438 -7.93 -2.69 11.06
N ARG A 439 -7.71 -2.00 12.19
CA ARG A 439 -7.23 -2.62 13.44
C ARG A 439 -8.23 -3.62 14.00
N LEU A 440 -9.52 -3.29 14.01
CA LEU A 440 -10.60 -4.21 14.39
C LEU A 440 -10.67 -5.41 13.45
N GLY A 441 -10.58 -5.20 12.15
CA GLY A 441 -10.53 -6.28 11.16
C GLY A 441 -9.34 -7.20 11.36
N PHE A 442 -8.20 -6.65 11.75
CA PHE A 442 -7.02 -7.43 12.11
C PHE A 442 -7.27 -8.29 13.37
N LEU A 443 -7.84 -7.71 14.42
CA LEU A 443 -8.17 -8.44 15.65
C LEU A 443 -9.14 -9.59 15.40
N THR A 444 -10.20 -9.36 14.63
CA THR A 444 -11.22 -10.39 14.34
C THR A 444 -10.70 -11.48 13.42
N SER A 445 -9.88 -11.16 12.43
CA SER A 445 -9.26 -12.17 11.57
C SER A 445 -8.26 -13.06 12.32
N ALA A 446 -7.57 -12.50 13.30
CA ALA A 446 -6.66 -13.26 14.15
C ALA A 446 -7.39 -14.26 15.07
N ALA A 447 -8.59 -13.93 15.54
CA ALA A 447 -9.41 -14.85 16.33
C ALA A 447 -9.91 -16.06 15.52
N ALA A 448 -10.10 -15.89 14.21
CA ALA A 448 -10.52 -16.95 13.30
C ALA A 448 -9.39 -17.95 12.92
N PHE A 449 -8.14 -17.64 13.22
CA PHE A 449 -6.99 -18.50 12.92
C PHE A 449 -6.63 -19.41 14.09
N SER A 450 -7.31 -20.55 14.17
CA SER A 450 -6.75 -21.70 14.88
C SER A 450 -5.69 -22.38 14.00
N PRO A 451 -4.53 -22.81 14.55
CA PRO A 451 -3.49 -23.50 13.78
C PRO A 451 -3.98 -24.80 13.09
N ASN A 452 -5.14 -25.30 13.51
CA ASN A 452 -5.76 -26.51 12.99
C ASN A 452 -6.86 -26.25 11.93
N ALA A 453 -7.20 -25.01 11.62
CA ALA A 453 -8.22 -24.69 10.64
C ALA A 453 -7.63 -24.60 9.23
N ARG A 454 -7.70 -25.68 8.48
CA ARG A 454 -7.30 -25.75 7.07
C ARG A 454 -8.31 -25.15 6.08
N THR A 455 -9.45 -24.63 6.56
CA THR A 455 -10.52 -24.06 5.73
C THR A 455 -11.02 -22.76 6.34
N VAL A 456 -10.62 -21.64 5.79
CA VAL A 456 -10.80 -20.30 6.38
C VAL A 456 -12.12 -19.63 5.97
N GLU A 457 -12.69 -19.94 4.80
CA GLU A 457 -13.90 -19.29 4.31
C GLU A 457 -15.20 -19.65 5.04
N PRO A 458 -15.47 -20.92 5.38
CA PRO A 458 -16.72 -21.26 6.08
C PRO A 458 -16.75 -20.82 7.55
N LEU A 459 -15.57 -20.60 8.19
CA LEU A 459 -15.52 -20.18 9.59
C LEU A 459 -15.80 -18.69 9.78
N ALA A 460 -15.47 -17.86 8.79
CA ALA A 460 -15.76 -16.44 8.83
C ALA A 460 -17.28 -16.17 8.78
N GLU A 461 -18.03 -16.96 7.99
CA GLU A 461 -19.50 -16.90 7.95
C GLU A 461 -20.15 -17.48 9.21
N ALA A 462 -19.61 -18.58 9.76
CA ALA A 462 -20.17 -19.24 10.95
C ALA A 462 -19.92 -18.48 12.26
N LEU A 463 -18.97 -17.56 12.30
CA LEU A 463 -18.65 -16.73 13.47
C LEU A 463 -19.39 -15.37 13.47
N GLU A 464 -20.21 -15.09 12.47
CA GLU A 464 -21.10 -13.93 12.40
C GLU A 464 -22.35 -14.09 13.28
N THR A 465 -22.22 -14.60 14.49
CA THR A 465 -23.34 -14.58 15.44
C THR A 465 -23.52 -13.18 16.00
N ASP A 466 -24.76 -12.70 16.06
CA ASP A 466 -25.21 -11.39 16.57
C ASP A 466 -24.75 -11.04 18.00
N ALA A 467 -24.01 -11.91 18.65
CA ALA A 467 -23.64 -11.79 20.05
C ALA A 467 -22.38 -10.94 20.33
N ASP A 468 -21.55 -10.63 19.29
CA ASP A 468 -20.35 -9.82 19.46
C ASP A 468 -20.55 -8.43 18.82
N PRO A 469 -20.71 -7.35 19.63
CA PRO A 469 -20.95 -6.01 19.12
C PRO A 469 -19.80 -5.47 18.25
N THR A 470 -18.59 -6.02 18.36
CA THR A 470 -17.43 -5.62 17.54
C THR A 470 -17.48 -6.23 16.16
N ARG A 471 -17.88 -7.49 16.06
CA ARG A 471 -18.07 -8.18 14.78
C ARG A 471 -19.26 -7.58 14.04
N GLY A 472 -20.36 -7.31 14.76
CA GLY A 472 -21.51 -6.61 14.21
C GLY A 472 -21.13 -5.25 13.61
N ALA A 473 -20.34 -4.43 14.33
CA ALA A 473 -19.88 -3.13 13.85
C ALA A 473 -18.99 -3.22 12.59
N LEU A 474 -18.08 -4.21 12.54
CA LEU A 474 -17.19 -4.41 11.40
C LEU A 474 -17.94 -4.93 10.17
N SER A 475 -18.84 -5.91 10.37
CA SER A 475 -19.72 -6.43 9.31
C SER A 475 -20.60 -5.31 8.77
N GLU A 476 -21.24 -4.53 9.65
CA GLU A 476 -22.07 -3.40 9.27
C GLU A 476 -21.29 -2.33 8.46
N ALA A 477 -20.04 -2.04 8.86
CA ALA A 477 -19.18 -1.13 8.11
C ALA A 477 -18.84 -1.68 6.70
N ARG A 478 -18.55 -2.97 6.60
CA ARG A 478 -18.27 -3.64 5.32
C ARG A 478 -19.49 -3.64 4.39
N ASP A 479 -20.65 -4.01 4.95
CA ASP A 479 -21.92 -4.02 4.20
C ASP A 479 -22.30 -2.63 3.70
N PHE A 480 -22.10 -1.61 4.54
CA PHE A 480 -22.33 -0.23 4.18
C PHE A 480 -21.39 0.23 3.05
N VAL A 481 -20.09 -0.05 3.16
CA VAL A 481 -19.12 0.28 2.11
C VAL A 481 -19.48 -0.42 0.81
N ALA A 482 -19.79 -1.72 0.85
CA ALA A 482 -20.18 -2.47 -0.33
C ALA A 482 -21.49 -1.96 -0.98
N ALA A 483 -22.47 -1.55 -0.16
CA ALA A 483 -23.69 -0.94 -0.65
C ALA A 483 -23.43 0.44 -1.29
N LEU A 484 -22.57 1.26 -0.67
CA LEU A 484 -22.18 2.56 -1.17
C LEU A 484 -21.42 2.46 -2.50
N GLU A 485 -20.45 1.53 -2.60
CA GLU A 485 -19.75 1.25 -3.86
C GLU A 485 -20.75 0.90 -4.98
N ARG A 486 -21.70 -0.01 -4.70
CA ARG A 486 -22.74 -0.37 -5.68
C ARG A 486 -23.60 0.83 -6.11
N CYS A 487 -23.96 1.72 -5.18
CA CYS A 487 -24.71 2.92 -5.52
C CYS A 487 -23.91 3.86 -6.45
N LEU A 488 -22.64 4.12 -6.13
CA LEU A 488 -21.76 4.98 -6.91
C LEU A 488 -21.45 4.37 -8.30
N GLU A 489 -21.22 3.06 -8.36
CA GLU A 489 -20.96 2.36 -9.62
C GLU A 489 -22.17 2.35 -10.55
N ARG A 490 -23.36 2.09 -10.01
CA ARG A 490 -24.61 2.19 -10.81
C ARG A 490 -24.86 3.61 -11.30
N ALA A 491 -24.57 4.60 -10.47
CA ALA A 491 -24.67 6.01 -10.85
C ALA A 491 -23.53 6.45 -11.78
N ARG A 492 -22.54 5.59 -12.07
CA ARG A 492 -21.36 5.89 -12.90
C ARG A 492 -20.55 7.08 -12.38
N VAL A 493 -20.48 7.21 -11.07
CA VAL A 493 -19.76 8.29 -10.39
C VAL A 493 -18.36 7.82 -10.00
N PRO A 494 -17.30 8.53 -10.42
CA PRO A 494 -15.92 8.24 -9.97
C PRO A 494 -15.78 8.50 -8.48
N TYR A 495 -15.27 7.51 -7.74
CA TYR A 495 -15.01 7.62 -6.31
C TYR A 495 -13.60 7.13 -5.93
N ALA A 496 -13.11 7.53 -4.78
CA ALA A 496 -11.85 7.09 -4.24
C ALA A 496 -11.96 6.72 -2.76
N PHE A 497 -11.25 5.69 -2.33
CA PHE A 497 -11.01 5.44 -0.93
C PHE A 497 -9.93 6.38 -0.41
N VAL A 498 -10.12 6.87 0.82
CA VAL A 498 -9.15 7.76 1.49
C VAL A 498 -8.98 7.32 2.95
N PRO A 499 -7.78 7.45 3.54
CA PRO A 499 -7.62 7.31 4.97
C PRO A 499 -8.36 8.44 5.70
N ALA A 500 -9.24 8.11 6.64
CA ALA A 500 -10.00 9.14 7.35
C ALA A 500 -9.10 10.08 8.17
N GLU A 501 -7.99 9.59 8.71
CA GLU A 501 -6.97 10.36 9.42
C GLU A 501 -6.28 11.43 8.56
N GLY A 502 -6.42 11.34 7.24
CA GLY A 502 -6.00 12.37 6.31
C GLY A 502 -6.94 13.59 6.25
N LEU A 503 -8.16 13.48 6.79
CA LEU A 503 -9.15 14.55 6.78
C LEU A 503 -8.76 15.77 7.64
N GLU A 504 -7.87 15.63 8.61
CA GLU A 504 -7.32 16.74 9.39
C GLU A 504 -6.52 17.74 8.54
N LYS A 505 -6.04 17.34 7.39
CA LYS A 505 -5.28 18.18 6.48
C LYS A 505 -6.18 18.67 5.36
N LYS A 506 -5.90 19.87 4.83
CA LYS A 506 -6.55 20.38 3.63
C LYS A 506 -6.22 19.46 2.46
N ALA A 507 -7.05 18.43 2.26
CA ALA A 507 -6.96 17.56 1.10
C ALA A 507 -7.55 18.28 -0.12
N ALA A 508 -7.19 17.78 -1.32
CA ALA A 508 -7.82 18.29 -2.55
C ALA A 508 -9.34 18.28 -2.43
N GLU A 509 -10.01 19.23 -3.06
CA GLU A 509 -11.45 19.39 -3.03
C GLU A 509 -12.17 18.15 -3.57
N ALA A 510 -13.20 17.68 -2.90
CA ALA A 510 -14.11 16.65 -3.37
C ALA A 510 -15.52 17.21 -3.27
N ALA A 511 -16.39 16.81 -4.20
CA ALA A 511 -17.78 17.20 -4.16
C ALA A 511 -18.48 16.62 -2.91
N TRP A 512 -18.10 15.41 -2.49
CA TRP A 512 -18.68 14.77 -1.32
C TRP A 512 -17.67 13.84 -0.61
N THR A 513 -17.60 13.93 0.72
CA THR A 513 -16.81 13.02 1.55
C THR A 513 -17.74 12.22 2.47
N ILE A 514 -17.62 10.89 2.44
CA ILE A 514 -18.42 9.97 3.25
C ILE A 514 -17.49 9.23 4.20
N VAL A 515 -17.65 9.45 5.50
CA VAL A 515 -16.83 8.83 6.55
C VAL A 515 -17.52 7.56 7.04
N VAL A 516 -16.83 6.42 6.93
CA VAL A 516 -17.36 5.14 7.43
C VAL A 516 -17.35 5.15 8.96
N CYS A 517 -18.53 5.06 9.57
CA CYS A 517 -18.73 5.12 11.01
C CYS A 517 -19.76 4.09 11.46
N PRO A 518 -19.37 2.95 12.03
CA PRO A 518 -20.27 1.93 12.56
C PRO A 518 -20.74 2.24 14.00
N GLY A 519 -20.91 3.50 14.36
CA GLY A 519 -21.27 3.94 15.71
C GLY A 519 -20.07 4.33 16.58
N ALA A 520 -18.85 4.19 16.08
CA ALA A 520 -17.63 4.61 16.77
C ALA A 520 -16.72 5.42 15.83
N LEU A 521 -16.14 6.49 16.35
CA LEU A 521 -15.20 7.33 15.61
C LEU A 521 -14.24 8.01 16.59
N ASP A 522 -12.97 8.10 16.21
CA ASP A 522 -11.99 8.81 17.03
C ASP A 522 -12.37 10.28 17.23
N VAL A 523 -12.11 10.81 18.43
CA VAL A 523 -12.48 12.21 18.79
C VAL A 523 -11.83 13.23 17.87
N ALA A 524 -10.59 12.98 17.44
CA ALA A 524 -9.90 13.85 16.47
C ALA A 524 -10.60 13.83 15.10
N LEU A 525 -11.06 12.66 14.65
CA LEU A 525 -11.85 12.55 13.41
C LEU A 525 -13.22 13.22 13.53
N MET A 526 -13.90 13.08 14.68
CA MET A 526 -15.15 13.83 14.93
C MET A 526 -14.92 15.35 14.84
N SER A 527 -13.81 15.82 15.38
CA SER A 527 -13.42 17.24 15.29
C SER A 527 -13.13 17.64 13.83
N ALA A 528 -12.39 16.82 13.07
CA ALA A 528 -12.09 17.08 11.66
C ALA A 528 -13.37 17.14 10.80
N VAL A 529 -14.29 16.19 10.98
CA VAL A 529 -15.61 16.20 10.34
C VAL A 529 -16.38 17.48 10.67
N SER A 530 -16.39 17.85 11.96
CA SER A 530 -17.07 19.07 12.41
C SER A 530 -16.51 20.34 11.77
N GLN A 531 -15.18 20.43 11.69
CA GLN A 531 -14.52 21.59 11.05
C GLN A 531 -14.87 21.71 9.57
N ARG A 532 -14.92 20.57 8.83
CA ARG A 532 -15.28 20.57 7.42
C ARG A 532 -16.73 20.98 7.18
N LEU A 533 -17.64 20.53 8.04
CA LEU A 533 -19.04 20.97 8.00
C LEU A 533 -19.17 22.48 8.29
N LEU A 534 -18.38 23.01 9.22
CA LEU A 534 -18.38 24.44 9.54
C LEU A 534 -17.91 25.35 8.39
N VAL A 535 -17.02 24.84 7.54
CA VAL A 535 -16.58 25.56 6.32
C VAL A 535 -17.44 25.26 5.09
N GLY A 536 -18.55 24.53 5.26
CA GLY A 536 -19.55 24.30 4.22
C GLY A 536 -19.19 23.14 3.26
N GLU A 537 -18.27 22.26 3.62
CA GLU A 537 -17.99 21.08 2.81
C GLU A 537 -19.10 20.03 2.96
N ALA A 538 -19.41 19.32 1.87
CA ALA A 538 -20.37 18.22 1.89
C ALA A 538 -19.72 16.98 2.52
N VAL A 539 -20.08 16.72 3.77
CA VAL A 539 -19.58 15.57 4.54
C VAL A 539 -20.76 14.81 5.15
N SER A 540 -20.72 13.49 5.00
CA SER A 540 -21.64 12.54 5.64
C SER A 540 -20.87 11.51 6.45
N VAL A 541 -21.52 10.94 7.47
CA VAL A 541 -21.03 9.77 8.19
C VAL A 541 -22.03 8.61 7.99
N GLY A 542 -21.57 7.37 8.10
CA GLY A 542 -22.49 6.23 8.00
C GLY A 542 -21.79 4.89 8.24
N PRO A 543 -22.55 3.84 8.57
CA PRO A 543 -24.02 3.75 8.61
C PRO A 543 -24.69 4.31 9.89
N ARG A 544 -23.93 4.78 10.88
CA ARG A 544 -24.45 5.33 12.16
C ARG A 544 -23.69 6.58 12.57
N ALA A 545 -24.35 7.42 13.37
CA ALA A 545 -23.66 8.50 14.09
C ALA A 545 -22.73 7.92 15.17
N PRO A 546 -21.61 8.58 15.48
CA PRO A 546 -20.70 8.11 16.53
C PRO A 546 -21.33 8.32 17.93
N GLU A 547 -21.38 7.26 18.71
CA GLU A 547 -21.76 7.24 20.13
C GLU A 547 -20.59 6.81 21.02
N ARG A 548 -19.54 6.24 20.40
CA ARG A 548 -18.33 5.74 21.02
C ARG A 548 -17.11 6.39 20.39
N ASP A 549 -16.02 6.47 21.15
CA ASP A 549 -14.74 6.94 20.66
C ASP A 549 -13.94 5.85 19.90
N GLY A 550 -12.72 6.16 19.51
CA GLY A 550 -11.83 5.24 18.79
C GLY A 550 -11.40 3.99 19.58
N HIS A 551 -11.62 3.96 20.89
CA HIS A 551 -11.42 2.78 21.75
C HIS A 551 -12.71 2.02 22.05
N LEU A 552 -13.80 2.37 21.37
CA LEU A 552 -15.14 1.81 21.56
C LEU A 552 -15.76 2.14 22.93
N VAL A 553 -15.22 3.09 23.65
CA VAL A 553 -15.76 3.59 24.91
C VAL A 553 -16.84 4.63 24.63
N PRO A 554 -17.98 4.60 25.37
CA PRO A 554 -19.00 5.65 25.25
C PRO A 554 -18.41 7.05 25.42
N THR A 555 -18.76 7.96 24.52
CA THR A 555 -18.24 9.33 24.53
C THR A 555 -19.37 10.35 24.58
N THR A 556 -19.11 11.50 25.21
CA THR A 556 -20.00 12.66 25.19
C THR A 556 -19.75 13.57 23.99
N ALA A 557 -18.64 13.34 23.26
CA ALA A 557 -18.38 14.05 22.01
C ALA A 557 -19.49 13.73 21.00
N ARG A 558 -19.97 14.76 20.30
CA ARG A 558 -21.01 14.61 19.27
C ARG A 558 -20.61 15.39 18.03
N LEU A 559 -21.09 14.90 16.89
CA LEU A 559 -21.06 15.72 15.69
C LEU A 559 -22.01 16.93 15.87
N PRO A 560 -21.69 18.05 15.22
CA PRO A 560 -22.57 19.21 15.27
C PRO A 560 -23.94 18.88 14.67
N SER A 561 -24.99 19.58 15.13
CA SER A 561 -26.32 19.52 14.49
C SER A 561 -26.35 20.14 13.09
N LEU A 562 -25.23 20.72 12.67
CA LEU A 562 -25.02 21.29 11.36
C LEU A 562 -24.91 20.19 10.32
N GLN A 563 -25.61 20.33 9.20
CA GLN A 563 -25.46 19.49 8.03
C GLN A 563 -25.35 20.35 6.77
N HIS A 564 -24.72 19.83 5.77
CA HIS A 564 -24.69 20.48 4.46
C HIS A 564 -26.09 20.45 3.83
N PRO A 565 -26.56 21.53 3.17
CA PRO A 565 -27.94 21.61 2.67
C PRO A 565 -28.30 20.58 1.61
N LYS A 566 -27.29 20.04 0.92
CA LYS A 566 -27.49 19.09 -0.21
C LYS A 566 -27.28 17.62 0.18
N VAL A 567 -26.74 17.31 1.36
CA VAL A 567 -26.45 15.94 1.78
C VAL A 567 -26.84 15.71 3.24
N PRO A 568 -27.36 14.51 3.59
CA PRO A 568 -27.65 14.19 4.98
C PRO A 568 -26.36 14.02 5.77
N LEU A 569 -26.36 14.41 7.05
CA LEU A 569 -25.22 14.20 7.93
C LEU A 569 -24.97 12.71 8.19
N VAL A 570 -26.03 11.93 8.37
CA VAL A 570 -25.95 10.49 8.64
C VAL A 570 -26.62 9.71 7.51
N LEU A 571 -25.86 8.84 6.85
CA LEU A 571 -26.35 7.89 5.86
C LEU A 571 -26.82 6.61 6.55
N PRO A 572 -27.96 6.03 6.18
CA PRO A 572 -28.53 4.88 6.85
C PRO A 572 -27.90 3.56 6.38
N ARG A 573 -28.12 2.50 7.18
CA ARG A 573 -27.71 1.12 6.88
C ARG A 573 -28.55 0.49 5.74
N GLY A 574 -29.85 0.79 5.67
CA GLY A 574 -30.78 0.12 4.77
C GLY A 574 -30.43 0.39 3.29
N PRO A 575 -30.16 -0.65 2.46
CA PRO A 575 -29.64 -0.45 1.11
C PRO A 575 -30.58 0.29 0.17
N ALA A 576 -31.89 0.14 0.33
CA ALA A 576 -32.88 0.86 -0.50
C ALA A 576 -32.86 2.36 -0.17
N THR A 577 -32.98 2.72 1.11
CA THR A 577 -32.94 4.12 1.59
C THR A 577 -31.59 4.77 1.32
N LEU A 578 -30.49 4.01 1.48
CA LEU A 578 -29.15 4.47 1.12
C LEU A 578 -29.06 4.83 -0.36
N SER A 579 -29.56 3.96 -1.22
CA SER A 579 -29.53 4.17 -2.68
C SER A 579 -30.29 5.44 -3.10
N GLU A 580 -31.46 5.67 -2.53
CA GLU A 580 -32.28 6.86 -2.79
C GLU A 580 -31.58 8.15 -2.31
N LEU A 581 -31.07 8.15 -1.09
CA LEU A 581 -30.35 9.29 -0.54
C LEU A 581 -29.06 9.60 -1.29
N VAL A 582 -28.31 8.56 -1.67
CA VAL A 582 -27.09 8.74 -2.47
C VAL A 582 -27.43 9.34 -3.84
N ALA A 583 -28.44 8.81 -4.53
CA ALA A 583 -28.87 9.35 -5.83
C ALA A 583 -29.28 10.83 -5.72
N THR A 584 -30.10 11.17 -4.73
CA THR A 584 -30.54 12.55 -4.46
C THR A 584 -29.35 13.48 -4.16
N ALA A 585 -28.40 13.04 -3.35
CA ALA A 585 -27.20 13.81 -3.01
C ALA A 585 -26.30 14.05 -4.24
N LEU A 586 -26.10 13.03 -5.07
CA LEU A 586 -25.29 13.14 -6.28
C LEU A 586 -25.88 14.13 -7.27
N ASP A 587 -27.23 14.14 -7.44
CA ASP A 587 -27.93 15.08 -8.31
C ASP A 587 -27.86 16.52 -7.72
N ALA A 588 -28.07 16.66 -6.42
CA ALA A 588 -28.02 17.96 -5.75
C ALA A 588 -26.61 18.58 -5.78
N LEU A 589 -25.56 17.78 -5.72
CA LEU A 589 -24.16 18.22 -5.78
C LEU A 589 -23.66 18.42 -7.23
N ASP A 590 -24.44 18.01 -8.24
CA ASP A 590 -24.04 18.03 -9.66
C ASP A 590 -22.73 17.26 -9.92
N VAL A 591 -22.63 16.06 -9.33
CA VAL A 591 -21.41 15.25 -9.43
C VAL A 591 -21.27 14.68 -10.84
N ALA A 592 -20.07 14.84 -11.42
CA ALA A 592 -19.77 14.34 -12.75
C ALA A 592 -19.93 12.81 -12.86
N ARG A 593 -20.53 12.36 -13.95
CA ARG A 593 -20.74 10.94 -14.24
C ARG A 593 -19.96 10.53 -15.47
N LEU A 594 -19.53 9.27 -15.50
CA LEU A 594 -18.87 8.64 -16.64
C LEU A 594 -19.71 7.46 -17.14
N PRO A 595 -20.81 7.69 -17.87
CA PRO A 595 -21.65 6.62 -18.38
C PRO A 595 -20.87 5.59 -19.19
N ALA A 596 -21.14 4.32 -18.91
CA ALA A 596 -20.55 3.17 -19.60
C ALA A 596 -21.53 1.99 -19.59
N GLU A 597 -21.65 1.30 -20.72
CA GLU A 597 -22.47 0.10 -20.90
C GLU A 597 -21.63 -1.01 -21.52
N PRO A 598 -21.87 -2.29 -21.20
CA PRO A 598 -22.80 -2.81 -20.17
C PRO A 598 -22.31 -2.54 -18.72
N GLU A 599 -23.12 -2.93 -17.73
CA GLU A 599 -22.86 -2.63 -16.31
C GLU A 599 -21.52 -3.18 -15.79
N VAL A 600 -21.03 -4.27 -16.34
CA VAL A 600 -19.72 -4.85 -15.97
C VAL A 600 -18.54 -3.93 -16.31
N VAL A 601 -18.69 -3.07 -17.30
CA VAL A 601 -17.63 -2.15 -17.74
C VAL A 601 -17.41 -1.05 -16.70
N ARG A 602 -16.16 -0.81 -16.37
CA ARG A 602 -15.71 0.30 -15.51
C ARG A 602 -14.91 1.30 -16.31
N THR A 603 -15.01 2.57 -15.98
CA THR A 603 -14.24 3.63 -16.62
C THR A 603 -13.58 4.53 -15.60
N THR A 604 -12.36 5.00 -15.89
CA THR A 604 -11.68 6.01 -15.11
C THR A 604 -11.10 7.08 -16.02
N LEU A 605 -11.33 8.33 -15.67
CA LEU A 605 -10.89 9.49 -16.43
C LEU A 605 -9.66 10.12 -15.77
N HIS A 606 -8.67 10.45 -16.60
CA HIS A 606 -7.47 11.15 -16.17
C HIS A 606 -7.37 12.48 -16.90
N VAL A 607 -7.07 13.51 -16.13
CA VAL A 607 -6.97 14.89 -16.60
C VAL A 607 -5.56 15.45 -16.37
N ASP A 608 -5.17 16.41 -17.19
CA ASP A 608 -3.95 17.16 -16.97
C ASP A 608 -4.11 18.19 -15.82
N PRO A 609 -3.04 18.93 -15.46
CA PRO A 609 -3.12 19.96 -14.41
C PRO A 609 -4.17 21.04 -14.66
N ASP A 610 -4.49 21.31 -15.93
CA ASP A 610 -5.52 22.29 -16.33
C ASP A 610 -6.94 21.71 -16.28
N GLY A 611 -7.09 20.45 -15.89
CA GLY A 611 -8.38 19.75 -15.81
C GLY A 611 -8.92 19.25 -17.15
N ARG A 612 -8.10 19.24 -18.21
CA ARG A 612 -8.50 18.73 -19.53
C ARG A 612 -8.40 17.21 -19.57
N PRO A 613 -9.43 16.49 -20.06
CA PRO A 613 -9.36 15.05 -20.28
C PRO A 613 -8.22 14.64 -21.23
N ARG A 614 -7.41 13.66 -20.81
CA ARG A 614 -6.27 13.16 -21.61
C ARG A 614 -6.28 11.67 -21.82
N SER A 615 -6.79 10.92 -20.85
CA SER A 615 -6.85 9.47 -20.94
C SER A 615 -8.11 8.93 -20.29
N LEU A 616 -8.71 7.93 -20.94
CA LEU A 616 -9.82 7.15 -20.40
C LEU A 616 -9.40 5.68 -20.38
N PHE A 617 -9.42 5.08 -19.20
CA PHE A 617 -9.28 3.64 -19.09
C PHE A 617 -10.68 3.00 -19.13
N VAL A 618 -10.81 1.94 -19.92
CA VAL A 618 -12.04 1.14 -20.05
C VAL A 618 -11.70 -0.28 -19.63
N LEU A 619 -12.28 -0.74 -18.52
CA LEU A 619 -11.94 -2.00 -17.86
C LEU A 619 -13.11 -2.97 -17.99
N ASN A 620 -12.79 -4.19 -18.42
CA ASN A 620 -13.72 -5.32 -18.39
C ASN A 620 -13.16 -6.41 -17.46
N PRO A 621 -13.61 -6.49 -16.21
CA PRO A 621 -13.20 -7.54 -15.27
C PRO A 621 -13.91 -8.88 -15.47
N GLY A 622 -14.91 -8.91 -16.35
CA GLY A 622 -15.72 -10.10 -16.64
C GLY A 622 -14.97 -11.19 -17.40
N SER A 623 -15.57 -12.37 -17.45
CA SER A 623 -15.05 -13.55 -18.16
C SER A 623 -15.31 -13.54 -19.66
N ASP A 624 -16.17 -12.65 -20.14
CA ASP A 624 -16.61 -12.59 -21.52
C ASP A 624 -16.20 -11.27 -22.19
N GLU A 625 -15.96 -11.32 -23.49
CA GLU A 625 -15.78 -10.12 -24.31
C GLU A 625 -17.09 -9.32 -24.36
N VAL A 626 -16.98 -7.99 -24.27
CA VAL A 626 -18.14 -7.10 -24.32
C VAL A 626 -17.96 -6.01 -25.37
N ARG A 627 -19.05 -5.64 -26.03
CA ARG A 627 -19.12 -4.40 -26.81
C ARG A 627 -19.55 -3.29 -25.87
N ALA A 628 -18.61 -2.41 -25.55
CA ALA A 628 -18.82 -1.32 -24.63
C ALA A 628 -19.16 -0.02 -25.36
N THR A 629 -20.10 0.75 -24.79
CA THR A 629 -20.35 2.15 -25.16
C THR A 629 -19.95 2.99 -23.94
N VAL A 630 -19.01 3.92 -24.10
CA VAL A 630 -18.45 4.72 -23.00
C VAL A 630 -18.53 6.21 -23.30
N SER A 631 -18.78 7.01 -22.27
CA SER A 631 -18.69 8.46 -22.36
C SER A 631 -17.23 8.91 -22.49
N VAL A 632 -16.97 9.82 -23.43
CA VAL A 632 -15.66 10.41 -23.71
C VAL A 632 -15.78 11.93 -23.58
N PRO A 633 -15.66 12.47 -22.34
CA PRO A 633 -15.93 13.88 -22.09
C PRO A 633 -15.00 14.80 -22.87
N ARG A 634 -15.57 15.79 -23.55
CA ARG A 634 -14.86 16.86 -24.29
C ARG A 634 -13.85 16.37 -25.34
N ALA A 635 -13.82 15.10 -25.69
CA ALA A 635 -12.93 14.61 -26.74
C ALA A 635 -13.64 14.53 -28.09
N THR A 636 -12.95 14.93 -29.13
CA THR A 636 -13.40 14.84 -30.52
C THR A 636 -12.81 13.62 -31.22
N ARG A 637 -11.69 13.13 -30.74
CA ARG A 637 -11.00 11.93 -31.24
C ARG A 637 -10.45 11.12 -30.08
N ALA A 638 -10.35 9.82 -30.29
CA ALA A 638 -9.71 8.90 -29.37
C ALA A 638 -8.92 7.84 -30.13
N HIS A 639 -7.84 7.37 -29.56
CA HIS A 639 -7.11 6.23 -30.08
C HIS A 639 -6.67 5.30 -28.94
N ASP A 640 -6.62 4.02 -29.21
CA ASP A 640 -6.09 3.06 -28.24
C ASP A 640 -4.59 3.25 -28.06
N GLY A 641 -4.17 3.53 -26.83
CA GLY A 641 -2.77 3.81 -26.53
C GLY A 641 -1.85 2.61 -26.72
N MET A 642 -2.35 1.36 -26.61
CA MET A 642 -1.58 0.15 -26.75
C MET A 642 -1.44 -0.31 -28.21
N SER A 643 -2.53 -0.26 -28.97
CA SER A 643 -2.58 -0.71 -30.39
C SER A 643 -2.38 0.41 -31.41
N GLY A 644 -2.66 1.65 -31.03
CA GLY A 644 -2.69 2.79 -31.95
C GLY A 644 -3.97 2.86 -32.80
N GLU A 645 -4.93 1.95 -32.57
CA GLU A 645 -6.19 1.90 -33.30
C GLU A 645 -7.05 3.14 -33.02
N ASN A 646 -7.59 3.77 -34.07
CA ASN A 646 -8.51 4.86 -33.90
C ASN A 646 -9.86 4.38 -33.39
N VAL A 647 -10.39 5.06 -32.39
CA VAL A 647 -11.70 4.82 -31.81
C VAL A 647 -12.64 5.96 -32.24
N VAL A 648 -13.73 5.60 -32.90
CA VAL A 648 -14.69 6.59 -33.39
C VAL A 648 -15.46 7.19 -32.22
N VAL A 649 -15.41 8.51 -32.09
CA VAL A 649 -16.16 9.29 -31.11
C VAL A 649 -17.33 9.96 -31.82
N THR A 650 -18.54 9.72 -31.34
CA THR A 650 -19.76 10.33 -31.89
C THR A 650 -20.63 10.85 -30.74
N GLY A 651 -20.96 12.13 -30.76
CA GLY A 651 -21.81 12.74 -29.73
C GLY A 651 -21.24 12.60 -28.30
N GLY A 652 -19.92 12.62 -28.14
CA GLY A 652 -19.27 12.46 -26.82
C GLY A 652 -19.27 11.02 -26.28
N THR A 653 -19.53 10.03 -27.14
CA THR A 653 -19.48 8.60 -26.79
C THR A 653 -18.60 7.83 -27.77
N ALA A 654 -18.03 6.73 -27.31
CA ALA A 654 -17.25 5.80 -28.12
C ALA A 654 -17.78 4.37 -27.94
N ALA A 655 -17.87 3.63 -29.04
CA ALA A 655 -18.17 2.20 -29.03
C ALA A 655 -16.90 1.40 -29.34
N LEU A 656 -16.59 0.43 -28.51
CA LEU A 656 -15.39 -0.41 -28.66
C LEU A 656 -15.61 -1.82 -28.09
N THR A 657 -14.86 -2.77 -28.63
CA THR A 657 -14.80 -4.12 -28.07
C THR A 657 -13.75 -4.18 -26.97
N VAL A 658 -14.13 -4.72 -25.82
CA VAL A 658 -13.23 -4.94 -24.68
C VAL A 658 -13.20 -6.43 -24.35
N PRO A 659 -12.10 -7.12 -24.65
CA PRO A 659 -11.97 -8.56 -24.33
C PRO A 659 -12.15 -8.84 -22.84
N ALA A 660 -12.40 -10.10 -22.51
CA ALA A 660 -12.45 -10.56 -21.11
C ALA A 660 -11.17 -10.21 -20.36
N ARG A 661 -11.30 -9.79 -19.11
CA ARG A 661 -10.16 -9.46 -18.21
C ARG A 661 -9.14 -8.54 -18.88
N THR A 662 -9.63 -7.50 -19.55
CA THR A 662 -8.78 -6.57 -20.30
C THR A 662 -9.06 -5.12 -19.91
N VAL A 663 -8.02 -4.30 -19.98
CA VAL A 663 -8.11 -2.85 -19.85
C VAL A 663 -7.67 -2.20 -21.16
N ARG A 664 -8.50 -1.33 -21.72
CA ARG A 664 -8.15 -0.47 -22.86
C ARG A 664 -7.78 0.92 -22.33
N LEU A 665 -6.67 1.46 -22.79
CA LEU A 665 -6.25 2.84 -22.53
C LEU A 665 -6.53 3.68 -23.76
N LEU A 666 -7.52 4.54 -23.68
CA LEU A 666 -7.82 5.50 -24.74
C LEU A 666 -7.09 6.82 -24.46
N ALA A 667 -6.25 7.24 -25.38
CA ALA A 667 -5.72 8.59 -25.40
C ALA A 667 -6.76 9.50 -26.06
N LEU A 668 -7.02 10.66 -25.45
CA LEU A 668 -8.08 11.59 -25.84
C LEU A 668 -7.48 12.86 -26.45
N ASP A 669 -7.92 13.23 -27.64
CA ASP A 669 -7.66 14.52 -28.24
C ASP A 669 -8.86 15.44 -27.96
N THR A 670 -8.62 16.44 -27.13
CA THR A 670 -9.61 17.49 -26.82
C THR A 670 -9.29 18.72 -27.62
N ASP A 671 -10.28 19.37 -28.19
CA ASP A 671 -10.12 20.66 -28.83
C ASP A 671 -9.58 21.66 -27.81
N SER A 672 -8.61 22.46 -28.22
CA SER A 672 -7.88 23.43 -27.41
C SER A 672 -8.76 24.53 -26.83
#